data_dda2ef76bffd48b52b7b55232d5c56a5
#
_entry.id   dda2ef76bffd48b52b7b55232d5c56a5
#
_cell.length_a   1.000
_cell.length_b   1.000
_cell.length_c   1.000
_cell.angle_alpha   90.00
_cell.angle_beta   90.00
_cell.angle_gamma   90.00
#
_symmetry.space_group_name_H-M   'P 1'
#
loop_
_entity.id
_entity.type
_entity.pdbx_description
1 polymer ?
#
loop_
_entity_poly.entity_id
_entity_poly.type
_entity_poly.pdbx_seq_one_letter_code
_entity_poly.pdbx_strand_id
1 'polypeptide(L)'
;MKFTEGYWLRSERANGLFAAEGYTVDRIPGGMRVVAPVGKINGRGDTLNMPTITVEFKACASGTISVKAWHYEGYDNHLPQYEKNETTIEPEVTITEEEAVLDTGVLKVRVDRRNFSYSFEADGKVLTTCGFRNLGYMRWDRQPSTMFPADNYLTEDHKPYMMTELSVGVGECVYGFGERFTAFVKNGQSVDTWNEDGGTASQIAYKSIPFYMTNRGYGVFVDSSDNVSFEVASEKVEYVGFSVPGESISYYFFYGPTPKQILNGYTALTGRPALPPAWSFGLWLSTSFTTNYNEETTSSFINGMIDCGIPLSVFHFDCFWMKAFHWCDFEWDQDCFPDIRGTLQRYHEKGLKICAWINPYIAQGTAFFREGMENGYLLKRADGKGVWQTDNWQAGMGLVDFTNPDAVKWYTGKLRTILECGVDCFKTDFGERIPVNVTYYDGSDPQAMHNYYTYLYNKAVFNLLKEVKGEQEAVLFARSATAGGQQFPVHWGGDCFANYPSMAETLRGGLSFAMSGFSFWSHDISGFESTATPDLYKRWAAFGLMSTHSRLHGSGSYRVPWLFDEEACDVVAAFTKLKCRLMPYLYAKSIEAHEEGTPVMRPMVFEYTEDPAVAYLDTQYMLGESLLVSPIFREDGVSEYYLPAGKWTHLLSGEVRDGGRWQKDTYDYFSMPLYVRENTLLAIGAEEMRPDYDYAKGVSLRLYQPKDGVAAKCVIPAVDGSIVNRITAVKDGAKVTVTMEKALEEIELTVYTGTEVKKVTVPAGVTEFTAEV
;
A
#
# COMPACT_ATOMS: atom_id res chain seq x y z
N MET A 1 -1.04 9.87 20.44
CA MET A 1 -1.44 10.91 21.41
C MET A 1 -0.44 10.92 22.55
N LYS A 2 0.08 12.08 22.95
CA LYS A 2 1.05 12.20 24.02
C LYS A 2 0.37 12.32 25.38
N PHE A 3 0.73 11.44 26.29
CA PHE A 3 0.21 11.44 27.68
C PHE A 3 1.22 11.99 28.68
N THR A 4 2.47 12.23 28.26
CA THR A 4 3.55 12.73 29.12
C THR A 4 4.06 14.09 28.67
N GLU A 5 4.65 14.81 29.60
CA GLU A 5 5.40 16.06 29.39
C GLU A 5 6.89 15.78 29.67
N GLY A 6 7.61 15.46 28.62
CA GLY A 6 8.92 14.86 28.72
C GLY A 6 8.85 13.44 29.28
N TYR A 7 9.96 12.94 29.81
CA TYR A 7 10.07 11.55 30.28
C TYR A 7 9.47 11.30 31.66
N TRP A 8 9.49 12.31 32.51
CA TRP A 8 9.22 12.13 33.94
C TRP A 8 7.79 12.49 34.38
N LEU A 9 7.15 13.42 33.69
CA LEU A 9 5.86 13.97 34.10
C LEU A 9 4.75 13.51 33.17
N ARG A 10 3.59 13.23 33.70
CA ARG A 10 2.37 13.10 32.92
C ARG A 10 1.79 14.47 32.64
N SER A 11 1.08 14.58 31.52
CA SER A 11 0.22 15.72 31.28
C SER A 11 -0.82 15.84 32.39
N GLU A 12 -1.10 17.05 32.84
CA GLU A 12 -2.11 17.32 33.87
C GLU A 12 -3.52 16.81 33.53
N ARG A 13 -3.75 16.54 32.21
CA ARG A 13 -5.01 15.99 31.72
C ARG A 13 -5.02 14.46 31.64
N ALA A 14 -3.89 13.82 31.80
CA ALA A 14 -3.73 12.38 31.61
C ALA A 14 -3.72 11.65 32.96
N ASN A 15 -4.77 10.89 33.25
CA ASN A 15 -4.84 9.98 34.37
C ASN A 15 -4.69 8.54 33.90
N GLY A 16 -3.72 7.81 34.44
CA GLY A 16 -3.36 6.47 33.94
C GLY A 16 -3.30 5.40 35.00
N LEU A 17 -3.84 4.24 34.70
CA LEU A 17 -3.75 2.99 35.43
C LEU A 17 -2.90 2.03 34.63
N PHE A 18 -1.85 1.45 35.21
CA PHE A 18 -0.91 0.58 34.50
C PHE A 18 -0.89 -0.81 35.12
N ALA A 19 -0.82 -1.84 34.30
CA ALA A 19 -0.59 -3.20 34.74
C ALA A 19 0.68 -3.27 35.65
N ALA A 20 0.57 -3.79 36.86
CA ALA A 20 1.65 -3.78 37.83
C ALA A 20 2.22 -5.17 38.15
N GLU A 21 1.39 -6.22 38.09
CA GLU A 21 1.83 -7.61 38.21
C GLU A 21 0.92 -8.57 37.46
N GLY A 22 1.42 -9.73 37.05
CA GLY A 22 0.63 -10.82 36.45
C GLY A 22 0.05 -11.71 37.56
N TYR A 23 -1.06 -11.28 38.17
CA TYR A 23 -1.63 -11.92 39.37
C TYR A 23 -2.11 -13.35 39.08
N THR A 24 -3.01 -13.53 38.08
CA THR A 24 -3.39 -14.86 37.58
C THR A 24 -2.98 -15.03 36.15
N VAL A 25 -2.60 -16.24 35.80
CA VAL A 25 -2.33 -16.65 34.42
C VAL A 25 -3.05 -17.95 34.16
N ASP A 26 -3.93 -17.98 33.19
CA ASP A 26 -4.70 -19.14 32.77
C ASP A 26 -4.34 -19.54 31.34
N ARG A 27 -4.29 -20.84 31.08
CA ARG A 27 -4.26 -21.34 29.72
C ARG A 27 -5.63 -21.22 29.08
N ILE A 28 -5.68 -20.72 27.88
CA ILE A 28 -6.89 -20.63 27.04
C ILE A 28 -6.63 -21.31 25.71
N PRO A 29 -7.66 -21.64 24.94
CA PRO A 29 -7.48 -22.21 23.57
C PRO A 29 -6.60 -21.27 22.73
N GLY A 30 -5.53 -21.82 22.18
CA GLY A 30 -4.56 -21.11 21.37
C GLY A 30 -3.64 -20.15 22.13
N GLY A 31 -3.66 -20.11 23.49
CA GLY A 31 -2.83 -19.14 24.18
C GLY A 31 -2.92 -19.09 25.70
N MET A 32 -2.73 -17.89 26.23
CA MET A 32 -2.81 -17.61 27.67
C MET A 32 -3.50 -16.28 27.95
N ARG A 33 -4.15 -16.19 29.13
CA ARG A 33 -4.78 -14.97 29.67
C ARG A 33 -4.10 -14.58 30.96
N VAL A 34 -3.78 -13.30 31.11
CA VAL A 34 -3.17 -12.73 32.30
C VAL A 34 -4.11 -11.67 32.86
N VAL A 35 -4.46 -11.77 34.15
CA VAL A 35 -5.15 -10.71 34.89
C VAL A 35 -4.09 -9.90 35.64
N ALA A 36 -3.96 -8.63 35.26
CA ALA A 36 -2.95 -7.74 35.81
C ALA A 36 -3.59 -6.59 36.60
N PRO A 37 -3.61 -6.64 37.93
CA PRO A 37 -4.02 -5.50 38.74
C PRO A 37 -3.06 -4.31 38.56
N VAL A 38 -3.58 -3.10 38.78
CA VAL A 38 -2.79 -1.86 38.62
C VAL A 38 -1.95 -1.53 39.87
N GLY A 39 -1.99 -2.37 40.85
CA GLY A 39 -1.17 -2.33 42.09
C GLY A 39 -0.78 -3.73 42.55
N LYS A 40 0.14 -3.81 43.49
CA LYS A 40 0.58 -5.10 44.07
C LYS A 40 -0.48 -5.69 45.00
N ILE A 41 -0.68 -6.99 44.93
CA ILE A 41 -1.59 -7.77 45.74
C ILE A 41 -0.79 -8.61 46.76
N ASN A 42 -0.68 -8.15 48.00
CA ASN A 42 0.01 -8.90 49.05
C ASN A 42 -0.97 -9.78 49.84
N GLY A 43 -2.26 -9.50 49.73
CA GLY A 43 -3.30 -10.26 50.40
C GLY A 43 -4.67 -10.05 49.76
N ARG A 44 -5.65 -10.89 50.13
CA ARG A 44 -7.01 -10.84 49.51
C ARG A 44 -7.72 -9.51 49.65
N GLY A 45 -7.40 -8.75 50.74
CA GLY A 45 -7.95 -7.41 50.97
C GLY A 45 -7.52 -6.38 49.96
N ASP A 46 -6.32 -6.55 49.35
CA ASP A 46 -5.78 -5.61 48.38
C ASP A 46 -6.52 -5.66 47.04
N THR A 47 -7.39 -6.65 46.84
CA THR A 47 -8.25 -6.73 45.64
C THR A 47 -9.44 -5.76 45.69
N LEU A 48 -9.75 -5.19 46.85
CA LEU A 48 -10.82 -4.22 46.99
C LEU A 48 -10.41 -2.87 46.37
N ASN A 49 -11.29 -2.31 45.53
CA ASN A 49 -11.05 -1.07 44.78
C ASN A 49 -9.78 -1.12 43.91
N MET A 50 -9.38 -2.33 43.46
CA MET A 50 -8.22 -2.55 42.62
C MET A 50 -8.64 -2.80 41.17
N PRO A 51 -8.49 -1.83 40.27
CA PRO A 51 -8.71 -2.05 38.84
C PRO A 51 -7.74 -3.10 38.28
N THR A 52 -8.19 -3.79 37.27
CA THR A 52 -7.37 -4.77 36.54
C THR A 52 -7.33 -4.47 35.03
N ILE A 53 -6.22 -4.81 34.41
CA ILE A 53 -6.10 -4.92 32.95
C ILE A 53 -5.96 -6.40 32.64
N THR A 54 -6.86 -6.94 31.84
CA THR A 54 -6.78 -8.33 31.38
C THR A 54 -6.10 -8.36 30.03
N VAL A 55 -5.15 -9.28 29.85
CA VAL A 55 -4.38 -9.42 28.59
C VAL A 55 -4.47 -10.85 28.09
N GLU A 56 -4.84 -11.05 26.85
CA GLU A 56 -4.76 -12.33 26.13
C GLU A 56 -3.64 -12.29 25.10
N PHE A 57 -2.85 -13.37 25.07
CA PHE A 57 -1.89 -13.67 24.03
C PHE A 57 -2.34 -14.93 23.32
N LYS A 58 -2.54 -14.87 22.00
CA LYS A 58 -2.95 -16.03 21.19
C LYS A 58 -2.02 -16.24 20.00
N ALA A 59 -1.65 -17.47 19.74
CA ALA A 59 -0.85 -17.85 18.60
C ALA A 59 -1.74 -18.00 17.35
N CYS A 60 -1.60 -17.09 16.39
CA CYS A 60 -2.34 -17.13 15.14
C CYS A 60 -1.63 -17.95 14.07
N ALA A 61 -0.30 -17.88 14.05
CA ALA A 61 0.59 -18.69 13.21
C ALA A 61 1.94 -18.81 13.92
N SER A 62 2.86 -19.61 13.40
CA SER A 62 4.19 -19.78 14.01
C SER A 62 4.96 -18.48 14.20
N GLY A 63 4.83 -17.53 13.26
CA GLY A 63 5.43 -16.18 13.35
C GLY A 63 4.45 -15.07 13.74
N THR A 64 3.22 -15.38 14.20
CA THR A 64 2.21 -14.35 14.46
C THR A 64 1.49 -14.60 15.78
N ILE A 65 1.52 -13.60 16.64
CA ILE A 65 0.81 -13.59 17.93
C ILE A 65 -0.10 -12.38 18.00
N SER A 66 -1.37 -12.60 18.36
CA SER A 66 -2.29 -11.51 18.71
C SER A 66 -2.22 -11.19 20.20
N VAL A 67 -2.33 -9.92 20.52
CA VAL A 67 -2.43 -9.40 21.88
C VAL A 67 -3.70 -8.59 21.97
N LYS A 68 -4.56 -8.93 22.94
CA LYS A 68 -5.76 -8.16 23.27
C LYS A 68 -5.71 -7.78 24.76
N ALA A 69 -5.83 -6.50 25.04
CA ALA A 69 -5.89 -6.00 26.42
C ALA A 69 -7.14 -5.16 26.62
N TRP A 70 -7.76 -5.27 27.80
CA TRP A 70 -8.96 -4.50 28.12
C TRP A 70 -9.05 -4.18 29.62
N HIS A 71 -9.72 -3.06 29.91
CA HIS A 71 -10.06 -2.63 31.24
C HIS A 71 -11.45 -3.15 31.64
N TYR A 72 -12.50 -2.86 30.85
CA TYR A 72 -13.84 -3.38 31.05
C TYR A 72 -14.26 -4.36 29.96
N GLU A 73 -14.62 -5.58 30.36
CA GLU A 73 -15.00 -6.65 29.43
C GLU A 73 -16.36 -6.38 28.73
N GLY A 74 -17.28 -5.74 29.43
CA GLY A 74 -18.63 -5.46 28.92
C GLY A 74 -18.76 -4.19 28.11
N TYR A 75 -17.65 -3.53 27.76
CA TYR A 75 -17.68 -2.33 26.92
C TYR A 75 -17.84 -2.71 25.45
N ASP A 76 -18.87 -2.18 24.81
CA ASP A 76 -19.11 -2.31 23.37
C ASP A 76 -19.28 -0.92 22.76
N ASN A 77 -18.40 -0.55 21.86
CA ASN A 77 -18.41 0.73 21.15
C ASN A 77 -18.88 0.60 19.69
N HIS A 78 -19.42 -0.56 19.31
CA HIS A 78 -19.91 -0.83 17.96
C HIS A 78 -18.89 -0.47 16.86
N LEU A 79 -17.60 -0.76 17.09
CA LEU A 79 -16.55 -0.52 16.12
C LEU A 79 -16.70 -1.46 14.91
N PRO A 80 -16.56 -0.94 13.69
CA PRO A 80 -16.39 -1.79 12.53
C PRO A 80 -15.10 -2.61 12.68
N GLN A 81 -15.16 -3.87 12.27
CA GLN A 81 -14.03 -4.79 12.38
C GLN A 81 -13.39 -4.98 11.01
N TYR A 82 -12.05 -4.91 10.94
CA TYR A 82 -11.34 -5.33 9.75
C TYR A 82 -11.64 -6.80 9.43
N GLU A 83 -11.87 -7.10 8.17
CA GLU A 83 -11.96 -8.49 7.72
C GLU A 83 -10.58 -9.13 7.77
N LYS A 84 -10.47 -10.27 8.42
CA LYS A 84 -9.21 -10.96 8.65
C LYS A 84 -9.36 -12.46 8.42
N ASN A 85 -8.33 -13.08 7.87
CA ASN A 85 -8.20 -14.53 7.77
C ASN A 85 -7.58 -15.07 9.05
N GLU A 86 -8.33 -15.00 10.15
CA GLU A 86 -7.85 -15.45 11.45
C GLU A 86 -7.66 -16.95 11.48
N THR A 87 -6.49 -17.38 11.95
CA THR A 87 -6.15 -18.77 12.25
C THR A 87 -5.71 -18.88 13.70
N THR A 88 -5.75 -20.06 14.26
CA THR A 88 -5.26 -20.34 15.62
C THR A 88 -4.48 -21.63 15.60
N ILE A 89 -3.31 -21.62 16.22
CA ILE A 89 -2.50 -22.81 16.48
C ILE A 89 -2.39 -23.02 17.98
N GLU A 90 -2.10 -24.24 18.42
CA GLU A 90 -1.87 -24.53 19.84
C GLU A 90 -0.39 -24.37 20.17
N PRO A 91 0.00 -23.32 20.93
CA PRO A 91 1.37 -23.10 21.35
C PRO A 91 1.71 -23.94 22.60
N GLU A 92 2.99 -24.09 22.88
CA GLU A 92 3.42 -24.51 24.19
C GLU A 92 3.27 -23.35 25.18
N VAL A 93 2.58 -23.59 26.32
CA VAL A 93 2.41 -22.56 27.36
C VAL A 93 3.01 -23.10 28.65
N THR A 94 4.01 -22.41 29.19
CA THR A 94 4.62 -22.69 30.51
C THR A 94 4.27 -21.59 31.48
N ILE A 95 3.79 -21.94 32.68
CA ILE A 95 3.40 -21.00 33.72
C ILE A 95 4.12 -21.37 35.03
N THR A 96 4.86 -20.42 35.59
CA THR A 96 5.53 -20.51 36.89
C THR A 96 5.06 -19.40 37.82
N GLU A 97 5.59 -19.33 39.03
CA GLU A 97 5.32 -18.21 39.94
C GLU A 97 5.93 -16.88 39.44
N GLU A 98 7.01 -16.93 38.67
CA GLU A 98 7.78 -15.77 38.23
C GLU A 98 7.43 -15.30 36.84
N GLU A 99 7.15 -16.25 35.95
CA GLU A 99 6.92 -15.97 34.52
C GLU A 99 5.86 -16.85 33.89
N ALA A 100 5.32 -16.38 32.76
CA ALA A 100 4.53 -17.18 31.84
C ALA A 100 5.09 -17.02 30.44
N VAL A 101 5.22 -18.13 29.72
CA VAL A 101 5.79 -18.17 28.37
C VAL A 101 4.83 -18.87 27.41
N LEU A 102 4.51 -18.20 26.32
CA LEU A 102 3.83 -18.78 25.15
C LEU A 102 4.86 -18.97 24.06
N ASP A 103 5.03 -20.18 23.57
CA ASP A 103 6.02 -20.55 22.55
C ASP A 103 5.35 -21.22 21.35
N THR A 104 5.46 -20.60 20.19
CA THR A 104 4.96 -21.16 18.92
C THR A 104 5.97 -22.09 18.23
N GLY A 105 7.17 -22.21 18.77
CA GLY A 105 8.34 -22.86 18.13
C GLY A 105 9.19 -21.91 17.28
N VAL A 106 8.64 -20.76 16.90
CA VAL A 106 9.33 -19.70 16.11
C VAL A 106 9.35 -18.37 16.87
N LEU A 107 8.21 -17.95 17.38
CA LEU A 107 8.01 -16.71 18.13
C LEU A 107 7.53 -17.02 19.55
N LYS A 108 8.08 -16.31 20.51
CA LYS A 108 7.71 -16.45 21.93
C LYS A 108 7.22 -15.13 22.48
N VAL A 109 6.27 -15.21 23.41
CA VAL A 109 5.96 -14.13 24.35
C VAL A 109 6.33 -14.60 25.74
N ARG A 110 7.18 -13.85 26.43
CA ARG A 110 7.55 -14.06 27.83
C ARG A 110 6.98 -12.94 28.69
N VAL A 111 6.16 -13.28 29.66
CA VAL A 111 5.56 -12.35 30.63
C VAL A 111 6.27 -12.49 31.98
N ASP A 112 6.85 -11.40 32.48
CA ASP A 112 7.27 -11.27 33.90
C ASP A 112 6.02 -11.04 34.75
N ARG A 113 5.77 -11.93 35.70
CA ARG A 113 4.59 -11.86 36.57
C ARG A 113 4.80 -10.94 37.77
N ARG A 114 6.03 -10.75 38.21
CA ARG A 114 6.34 -9.94 39.42
C ARG A 114 6.21 -8.43 39.15
N ASN A 115 6.76 -8.01 38.01
CA ASN A 115 6.64 -6.62 37.54
C ASN A 115 6.09 -6.68 36.11
N PHE A 116 4.77 -6.68 36.01
CA PHE A 116 4.11 -6.93 34.73
C PHE A 116 4.84 -6.25 33.57
N SER A 117 5.41 -7.06 32.74
CA SER A 117 6.05 -6.70 31.48
C SER A 117 6.04 -7.92 30.58
N TYR A 118 6.20 -7.74 29.27
CA TYR A 118 6.34 -8.87 28.36
C TYR A 118 7.29 -8.52 27.23
N SER A 119 7.98 -9.54 26.70
CA SER A 119 8.88 -9.45 25.55
C SER A 119 8.44 -10.39 24.44
N PHE A 120 8.69 -9.97 23.21
CA PHE A 120 8.65 -10.84 22.04
C PHE A 120 10.07 -11.31 21.72
N GLU A 121 10.23 -12.63 21.57
CA GLU A 121 11.54 -13.26 21.38
C GLU A 121 11.52 -14.21 20.18
N ALA A 122 12.54 -14.16 19.35
CA ALA A 122 12.77 -15.10 18.26
C ALA A 122 14.27 -15.29 18.01
N ASP A 123 14.69 -16.46 17.52
CA ASP A 123 16.09 -16.79 17.24
C ASP A 123 17.04 -16.51 18.41
N GLY A 124 16.56 -16.72 19.64
CA GLY A 124 17.34 -16.50 20.87
C GLY A 124 17.57 -15.01 21.20
N LYS A 125 16.86 -14.09 20.57
CA LYS A 125 16.97 -12.64 20.79
C LYS A 125 15.63 -12.06 21.22
N VAL A 126 15.68 -11.06 22.11
CA VAL A 126 14.54 -10.18 22.37
C VAL A 126 14.41 -9.21 21.20
N LEU A 127 13.24 -9.19 20.57
CA LEU A 127 12.92 -8.29 19.47
C LEU A 127 12.45 -6.93 19.99
N THR A 128 11.52 -6.94 20.94
CA THR A 128 11.00 -5.75 21.62
C THR A 128 10.38 -6.14 22.96
N THR A 129 10.16 -5.16 23.81
CA THR A 129 9.60 -5.34 25.14
C THR A 129 8.55 -4.27 25.43
N CYS A 130 7.38 -4.70 25.92
CA CYS A 130 6.47 -3.86 26.67
C CYS A 130 6.92 -3.90 28.14
N GLY A 131 7.63 -2.87 28.56
CA GLY A 131 8.24 -2.79 29.88
C GLY A 131 7.25 -2.55 31.02
N PHE A 132 7.75 -2.46 32.23
CA PHE A 132 6.94 -2.13 33.38
C PHE A 132 6.26 -0.76 33.22
N ARG A 133 4.93 -0.71 33.37
CA ARG A 133 4.07 0.45 33.13
C ARG A 133 3.98 0.93 31.67
N ASN A 134 4.22 0.06 30.72
CA ASN A 134 4.07 0.38 29.31
C ASN A 134 2.75 -0.15 28.70
N LEU A 135 1.92 -0.87 29.50
CA LEU A 135 0.53 -1.19 29.17
C LEU A 135 -0.39 -0.51 30.17
N GLY A 136 -1.32 0.31 29.69
CA GLY A 136 -2.16 1.10 30.56
C GLY A 136 -3.52 1.47 29.97
N TYR A 137 -4.44 1.74 30.91
CA TYR A 137 -5.69 2.43 30.66
C TYR A 137 -5.49 3.90 31.02
N MET A 138 -5.78 4.78 30.05
CA MET A 138 -5.60 6.22 30.18
C MET A 138 -6.94 6.92 30.08
N ARG A 139 -7.20 7.83 31.00
CA ARG A 139 -8.31 8.75 30.90
C ARG A 139 -7.77 10.13 30.56
N TRP A 140 -8.25 10.69 29.46
CA TRP A 140 -7.93 12.05 29.06
C TRP A 140 -9.06 12.99 29.47
N ASP A 141 -8.80 13.88 30.40
CA ASP A 141 -9.77 14.82 30.91
C ASP A 141 -9.81 16.09 30.06
N ARG A 142 -11.00 16.62 29.81
CA ARG A 142 -11.19 17.87 29.06
C ARG A 142 -10.56 19.07 29.78
N GLN A 143 -10.61 19.05 31.12
CA GLN A 143 -9.93 19.99 32.00
C GLN A 143 -8.88 19.24 32.83
N PRO A 144 -7.77 19.90 33.19
CA PRO A 144 -6.81 19.30 34.12
C PRO A 144 -7.49 18.83 35.41
N SER A 145 -7.22 17.58 35.78
CA SER A 145 -7.75 16.99 37.04
C SER A 145 -6.61 16.50 37.90
N THR A 146 -6.62 16.90 39.17
CA THR A 146 -5.62 16.47 40.13
C THR A 146 -5.98 15.16 40.84
N MET A 147 -7.20 14.66 40.63
CA MET A 147 -7.67 13.44 41.29
C MET A 147 -8.37 12.52 40.31
N PHE A 148 -8.07 11.22 40.44
CA PHE A 148 -8.84 10.19 39.77
C PHE A 148 -10.20 10.07 40.48
N PRO A 149 -11.35 10.24 39.80
CA PRO A 149 -12.64 10.11 40.48
C PRO A 149 -12.79 8.73 41.08
N ALA A 150 -13.29 8.72 42.35
CA ALA A 150 -13.46 7.48 43.10
C ALA A 150 -14.50 6.53 42.53
N ASP A 151 -15.40 7.02 41.68
CA ASP A 151 -16.54 6.30 41.14
C ASP A 151 -16.33 5.80 39.71
N ASN A 152 -15.19 6.08 39.09
CA ASN A 152 -14.82 5.64 37.73
C ASN A 152 -15.87 5.89 36.63
N TYR A 153 -16.86 6.73 36.83
CA TYR A 153 -17.85 7.06 35.82
C TYR A 153 -17.23 7.94 34.75
N LEU A 154 -17.37 7.51 33.50
CA LEU A 154 -17.04 8.34 32.36
C LEU A 154 -18.17 9.34 32.12
N THR A 155 -17.83 10.61 32.04
CA THR A 155 -18.71 11.68 31.63
C THR A 155 -18.25 12.22 30.27
N GLU A 156 -19.00 13.13 29.68
CA GLU A 156 -18.58 13.80 28.42
C GLU A 156 -17.23 14.55 28.54
N ASP A 157 -16.78 14.83 29.77
CA ASP A 157 -15.49 15.46 30.06
C ASP A 157 -14.31 14.48 30.10
N HIS A 158 -14.57 13.16 30.04
CA HIS A 158 -13.56 12.12 30.14
C HIS A 158 -13.55 11.26 28.88
N LYS A 159 -12.39 11.09 28.29
CA LYS A 159 -12.20 10.20 27.13
C LYS A 159 -11.26 9.06 27.51
N PRO A 160 -11.71 7.80 27.44
CA PRO A 160 -10.87 6.64 27.74
C PRO A 160 -9.97 6.29 26.57
N TYR A 161 -8.79 5.75 26.88
CA TYR A 161 -7.86 5.17 25.92
C TYR A 161 -7.19 3.96 26.52
N MET A 162 -6.98 2.93 25.71
CA MET A 162 -5.98 1.92 26.01
C MET A 162 -4.69 2.26 25.26
N MET A 163 -3.54 2.07 25.92
CA MET A 163 -2.24 2.34 25.34
C MET A 163 -1.25 1.24 25.64
N THR A 164 -0.30 1.05 24.72
CA THR A 164 0.89 0.23 24.92
C THR A 164 2.12 0.90 24.32
N GLU A 165 3.30 0.59 24.87
CA GLU A 165 4.59 1.07 24.36
C GLU A 165 5.51 -0.14 24.14
N LEU A 166 6.06 -0.27 22.96
CA LEU A 166 7.04 -1.29 22.60
C LEU A 166 8.42 -0.64 22.41
N SER A 167 9.44 -1.23 23.03
CA SER A 167 10.80 -0.67 23.01
C SER A 167 11.41 -0.63 21.63
N VAL A 168 12.22 0.39 21.37
CA VAL A 168 13.00 0.59 20.13
C VAL A 168 14.49 0.53 20.48
N GLY A 169 15.23 -0.33 19.79
CA GLY A 169 16.64 -0.53 20.01
C GLY A 169 17.53 0.53 19.32
N VAL A 170 18.79 0.56 19.67
CA VAL A 170 19.76 1.46 19.04
C VAL A 170 19.91 1.13 17.55
N GLY A 171 19.73 2.13 16.68
CA GLY A 171 19.78 1.97 15.22
C GLY A 171 18.57 1.28 14.63
N GLU A 172 17.51 1.06 15.40
CA GLU A 172 16.24 0.54 14.91
C GLU A 172 15.44 1.64 14.21
N CYS A 173 15.07 1.37 12.97
CA CYS A 173 14.26 2.26 12.13
C CYS A 173 12.86 1.69 11.97
N VAL A 174 11.87 2.56 12.06
CA VAL A 174 10.44 2.24 11.94
C VAL A 174 9.88 2.78 10.64
N TYR A 175 9.14 1.94 9.89
CA TYR A 175 8.60 2.24 8.56
C TYR A 175 7.11 1.89 8.49
N GLY A 176 6.38 2.44 7.51
CA GLY A 176 4.98 2.08 7.24
C GLY A 176 3.98 3.17 7.60
N PHE A 177 2.88 2.79 8.25
CA PHE A 177 1.70 3.62 8.59
C PHE A 177 0.88 4.09 7.38
N GLY A 178 1.00 3.42 6.25
CA GLY A 178 0.33 3.79 5.00
C GLY A 178 1.17 4.68 4.09
N GLU A 179 0.50 5.40 3.20
CA GLU A 179 1.15 6.33 2.27
C GLU A 179 1.44 7.65 2.97
N ARG A 180 2.68 7.81 3.44
CA ARG A 180 3.11 8.98 4.21
C ARG A 180 4.16 9.76 3.45
N PHE A 181 3.91 11.04 3.22
CA PHE A 181 4.77 11.95 2.46
C PHE A 181 5.87 12.61 3.32
N THR A 182 5.76 12.53 4.64
CA THR A 182 6.81 12.93 5.60
C THR A 182 8.03 12.00 5.52
N ALA A 183 9.09 12.28 6.27
CA ALA A 183 10.33 11.48 6.25
C ALA A 183 10.06 9.98 6.26
N PHE A 184 10.79 9.21 5.45
CA PHE A 184 10.57 7.78 5.22
C PHE A 184 10.71 6.95 6.49
N VAL A 185 11.79 7.17 7.26
CA VAL A 185 11.94 6.63 8.61
C VAL A 185 11.08 7.45 9.57
N LYS A 186 10.22 6.79 10.34
CA LYS A 186 9.21 7.47 11.17
C LYS A 186 9.67 7.81 12.58
N ASN A 187 10.86 7.40 12.99
CA ASN A 187 11.42 7.75 14.29
C ASN A 187 11.42 9.28 14.51
N GLY A 188 10.90 9.71 15.64
CA GLY A 188 10.72 11.13 15.98
C GLY A 188 9.40 11.75 15.50
N GLN A 189 8.51 10.98 14.90
CA GLN A 189 7.22 11.46 14.38
C GLN A 189 6.05 10.97 15.23
N SER A 190 5.03 11.84 15.37
CA SER A 190 3.68 11.43 15.78
C SER A 190 2.87 11.12 14.53
N VAL A 191 2.18 9.99 14.49
CA VAL A 191 1.40 9.54 13.35
C VAL A 191 0.00 9.15 13.81
N ASP A 192 -1.00 9.89 13.34
CA ASP A 192 -2.40 9.55 13.55
C ASP A 192 -2.95 8.81 12.31
N THR A 193 -3.69 7.73 12.54
CA THR A 193 -4.38 7.03 11.44
C THR A 193 -5.72 7.71 11.18
N TRP A 194 -5.68 8.77 10.40
CA TRP A 194 -6.84 9.54 10.01
C TRP A 194 -6.72 9.92 8.53
N ASN A 195 -7.68 9.46 7.72
CA ASN A 195 -7.67 9.69 6.29
C ASN A 195 -8.22 11.09 5.97
N GLU A 196 -7.43 11.89 5.29
CA GLU A 196 -7.84 13.23 4.84
C GLU A 196 -7.23 13.58 3.49
N ASP A 197 -7.86 14.52 2.79
CA ASP A 197 -7.37 15.10 1.55
C ASP A 197 -6.53 16.34 1.86
N GLY A 198 -5.22 16.22 1.73
CA GLY A 198 -4.26 17.28 2.04
C GLY A 198 -3.15 17.46 0.99
N GLY A 199 -3.24 16.76 -0.14
CA GLY A 199 -2.17 16.71 -1.12
C GLY A 199 -0.93 15.95 -0.63
N THR A 200 0.10 15.85 -1.47
CA THR A 200 1.31 15.07 -1.15
C THR A 200 2.38 15.86 -0.39
N ALA A 201 2.20 17.16 -0.21
CA ALA A 201 3.17 18.05 0.43
C ALA A 201 2.87 18.35 1.91
N SER A 202 2.23 17.39 2.62
CA SER A 202 1.85 17.55 4.03
C SER A 202 1.95 16.23 4.81
N GLN A 203 1.72 16.29 6.12
CA GLN A 203 1.60 15.09 6.96
C GLN A 203 0.26 14.35 6.80
N ILE A 204 -0.71 15.00 6.18
CA ILE A 204 -2.04 14.44 5.92
C ILE A 204 -1.91 13.33 4.86
N ALA A 205 -2.68 12.26 5.02
CA ALA A 205 -2.62 11.10 4.15
C ALA A 205 -4.01 10.64 3.70
N TYR A 206 -4.13 10.26 2.43
CA TYR A 206 -5.34 9.62 1.90
C TYR A 206 -5.50 8.17 2.34
N LYS A 207 -4.41 7.54 2.79
CA LYS A 207 -4.30 6.10 3.07
C LYS A 207 -3.53 5.88 4.36
N SER A 208 -4.27 5.84 5.45
CA SER A 208 -3.73 5.55 6.79
C SER A 208 -3.89 4.07 7.11
N ILE A 209 -2.78 3.39 7.38
CA ILE A 209 -2.75 1.97 7.71
C ILE A 209 -2.13 1.82 9.11
N PRO A 210 -2.84 1.25 10.10
CA PRO A 210 -2.32 1.10 11.46
C PRO A 210 -1.31 -0.07 11.57
N PHE A 211 -0.36 -0.10 10.65
CA PHE A 211 0.69 -1.11 10.57
C PHE A 211 2.05 -0.46 10.38
N TYR A 212 3.02 -0.93 11.15
CA TYR A 212 4.43 -0.60 10.96
C TYR A 212 5.31 -1.84 11.00
N MET A 213 6.49 -1.73 10.43
CA MET A 213 7.56 -2.72 10.56
C MET A 213 8.89 -2.06 10.89
N THR A 214 9.85 -2.87 11.35
CA THR A 214 11.19 -2.39 11.68
C THR A 214 12.27 -3.15 10.92
N ASN A 215 13.47 -2.60 10.87
CA ASN A 215 14.66 -3.29 10.36
C ASN A 215 15.20 -4.35 11.36
N ARG A 216 14.47 -4.65 12.43
CA ARG A 216 14.82 -5.70 13.41
C ARG A 216 14.05 -7.00 13.23
N GLY A 217 13.30 -7.13 12.14
CA GLY A 217 12.63 -8.38 11.79
C GLY A 217 11.27 -8.57 12.45
N TYR A 218 10.55 -7.49 12.75
CA TYR A 218 9.16 -7.59 13.20
C TYR A 218 8.28 -6.45 12.66
N GLY A 219 6.98 -6.70 12.66
CA GLY A 219 5.94 -5.73 12.37
C GLY A 219 4.80 -5.81 13.37
N VAL A 220 4.04 -4.71 13.48
CA VAL A 220 2.88 -4.60 14.37
C VAL A 220 1.71 -4.02 13.60
N PHE A 221 0.56 -4.70 13.66
CA PHE A 221 -0.72 -4.21 13.15
C PHE A 221 -1.66 -3.96 14.33
N VAL A 222 -2.05 -2.71 14.53
CA VAL A 222 -3.06 -2.35 15.54
C VAL A 222 -4.45 -2.55 14.93
N ASP A 223 -5.20 -3.49 15.49
CA ASP A 223 -6.50 -3.92 14.98
C ASP A 223 -7.61 -2.97 15.46
N SER A 224 -7.60 -1.77 14.93
CA SER A 224 -8.61 -0.75 15.19
C SER A 224 -8.81 0.12 13.97
N SER A 225 -10.06 0.31 13.57
CA SER A 225 -10.48 1.24 12.51
C SER A 225 -10.63 2.68 13.00
N ASP A 226 -10.66 2.91 14.31
CA ASP A 226 -10.67 4.23 14.92
C ASP A 226 -9.32 4.94 14.71
N ASN A 227 -9.22 6.18 15.11
CA ASN A 227 -7.97 6.93 15.09
C ASN A 227 -6.95 6.31 16.05
N VAL A 228 -6.05 5.49 15.53
CA VAL A 228 -4.89 5.00 16.27
C VAL A 228 -3.81 6.08 16.25
N SER A 229 -3.40 6.52 17.42
CA SER A 229 -2.34 7.52 17.55
C SER A 229 -1.02 6.85 17.91
N PHE A 230 -0.01 7.00 17.05
CA PHE A 230 1.33 6.47 17.25
C PHE A 230 2.31 7.57 17.61
N GLU A 231 3.08 7.35 18.67
CA GLU A 231 4.24 8.14 19.05
C GLU A 231 5.50 7.32 18.75
N VAL A 232 6.09 7.56 17.57
CA VAL A 232 7.23 6.77 17.08
C VAL A 232 8.52 7.41 17.58
N ALA A 233 9.02 7.01 18.74
CA ALA A 233 10.18 7.63 19.38
C ALA A 233 10.04 9.18 19.50
N SER A 234 8.82 9.68 19.66
CA SER A 234 8.48 11.10 19.65
C SER A 234 7.99 11.62 21.01
N GLU A 235 7.35 10.78 21.80
CA GLU A 235 7.01 11.05 23.21
C GLU A 235 8.15 10.58 24.13
N LYS A 236 8.48 9.29 24.05
CA LYS A 236 9.63 8.68 24.68
C LYS A 236 10.51 8.09 23.57
N VAL A 237 11.74 8.53 23.46
CA VAL A 237 12.61 8.24 22.33
C VAL A 237 13.04 6.76 22.19
N GLU A 238 12.80 5.96 23.20
CA GLU A 238 13.11 4.53 23.25
C GLU A 238 11.89 3.61 23.04
N TYR A 239 10.73 4.19 22.64
CA TYR A 239 9.50 3.42 22.43
C TYR A 239 8.74 3.85 21.18
N VAL A 240 8.04 2.89 20.58
CA VAL A 240 6.85 3.15 19.77
C VAL A 240 5.66 2.99 20.71
N GLY A 241 5.05 4.12 21.09
CA GLY A 241 3.80 4.13 21.83
C GLY A 241 2.62 4.19 20.88
N PHE A 242 1.54 3.45 21.15
CA PHE A 242 0.29 3.58 20.41
C PHE A 242 -0.91 3.49 21.35
N SER A 243 -1.93 4.27 21.03
CA SER A 243 -3.15 4.38 21.82
C SER A 243 -4.39 4.36 20.94
N VAL A 244 -5.45 3.75 21.47
CA VAL A 244 -6.76 3.61 20.83
C VAL A 244 -7.83 4.14 21.76
N PRO A 245 -8.82 4.94 21.30
CA PRO A 245 -9.96 5.33 22.11
C PRO A 245 -10.75 4.12 22.59
N GLY A 246 -11.24 4.17 23.83
CA GLY A 246 -12.09 3.12 24.41
C GLY A 246 -11.40 2.31 25.52
N GLU A 247 -12.00 1.16 25.82
CA GLU A 247 -11.66 0.32 26.98
C GLU A 247 -10.83 -0.91 26.59
N SER A 248 -10.51 -1.09 25.29
CA SER A 248 -9.73 -2.22 24.82
C SER A 248 -8.76 -1.82 23.70
N ILE A 249 -7.68 -2.58 23.57
CA ILE A 249 -6.71 -2.48 22.47
C ILE A 249 -6.37 -3.88 22.00
N SER A 250 -6.32 -4.06 20.68
CA SER A 250 -5.89 -5.30 20.05
C SER A 250 -4.81 -5.01 19.02
N TYR A 251 -3.81 -5.87 18.95
CA TYR A 251 -2.81 -5.81 17.89
C TYR A 251 -2.23 -7.18 17.58
N TYR A 252 -1.67 -7.32 16.38
CA TYR A 252 -0.95 -8.51 15.93
C TYR A 252 0.53 -8.18 15.81
N PHE A 253 1.36 -9.07 16.35
CA PHE A 253 2.81 -9.02 16.22
C PHE A 253 3.27 -10.07 15.22
N PHE A 254 4.01 -9.64 14.20
CA PHE A 254 4.54 -10.49 13.14
C PHE A 254 6.06 -10.56 13.26
N TYR A 255 6.59 -11.75 13.34
CA TYR A 255 8.01 -12.01 13.23
C TYR A 255 8.35 -12.52 11.83
N GLY A 256 9.39 -11.96 11.25
CA GLY A 256 10.04 -12.42 10.03
C GLY A 256 11.43 -11.81 9.93
N PRO A 257 12.50 -12.62 9.80
CA PRO A 257 13.88 -12.11 9.70
C PRO A 257 14.07 -11.14 8.52
N THR A 258 13.16 -11.14 7.56
CA THR A 258 13.16 -10.22 6.41
C THR A 258 11.83 -9.48 6.28
N PRO A 259 11.82 -8.26 5.70
CA PRO A 259 10.59 -7.54 5.40
C PRO A 259 9.56 -8.34 4.59
N LYS A 260 10.02 -9.20 3.67
CA LYS A 260 9.16 -10.12 2.90
C LYS A 260 8.34 -11.03 3.80
N GLN A 261 8.97 -11.65 4.79
CA GLN A 261 8.29 -12.56 5.71
C GLN A 261 7.31 -11.84 6.63
N ILE A 262 7.63 -10.61 7.06
CA ILE A 262 6.73 -9.76 7.83
C ILE A 262 5.48 -9.45 7.02
N LEU A 263 5.63 -8.95 5.79
CA LEU A 263 4.50 -8.65 4.90
C LEU A 263 3.74 -9.91 4.49
N ASN A 264 4.43 -11.04 4.34
CA ASN A 264 3.76 -12.32 4.10
C ASN A 264 2.79 -12.66 5.24
N GLY A 265 3.22 -12.57 6.50
CA GLY A 265 2.35 -12.76 7.66
C GLY A 265 1.20 -11.74 7.73
N TYR A 266 1.52 -10.45 7.57
CA TYR A 266 0.54 -9.37 7.62
C TYR A 266 -0.54 -9.49 6.54
N THR A 267 -0.15 -9.69 5.28
CA THR A 267 -1.10 -9.80 4.17
C THR A 267 -1.82 -11.16 4.12
N ALA A 268 -1.25 -12.22 4.72
CA ALA A 268 -2.00 -13.46 4.94
C ALA A 268 -3.20 -13.23 5.88
N LEU A 269 -3.00 -12.42 6.92
CA LEU A 269 -4.07 -12.05 7.85
C LEU A 269 -5.09 -11.10 7.22
N THR A 270 -4.62 -10.01 6.62
CA THR A 270 -5.47 -8.89 6.18
C THR A 270 -5.92 -8.98 4.72
N GLY A 271 -5.51 -10.02 4.00
CA GLY A 271 -5.83 -10.27 2.60
C GLY A 271 -4.67 -9.99 1.64
N ARG A 272 -4.44 -10.91 0.71
CA ARG A 272 -3.46 -10.76 -0.37
C ARG A 272 -3.97 -9.77 -1.42
N PRO A 273 -3.11 -8.99 -2.07
CA PRO A 273 -3.52 -8.17 -3.20
C PRO A 273 -4.03 -9.07 -4.34
N ALA A 274 -5.14 -8.70 -4.98
CA ALA A 274 -5.55 -9.34 -6.22
C ALA A 274 -4.47 -9.11 -7.30
N LEU A 275 -4.34 -10.03 -8.24
CA LEU A 275 -3.44 -9.86 -9.39
C LEU A 275 -4.11 -8.94 -10.41
N PRO A 276 -3.58 -7.73 -10.70
CA PRO A 276 -4.14 -6.88 -11.72
C PRO A 276 -3.98 -7.50 -13.12
N PRO A 277 -4.93 -7.31 -14.05
CA PRO A 277 -4.79 -7.79 -15.42
C PRO A 277 -3.58 -7.18 -16.12
N ALA A 278 -2.92 -7.95 -16.96
CA ALA A 278 -1.68 -7.54 -17.63
C ALA A 278 -1.81 -6.23 -18.41
N TRP A 279 -2.98 -5.97 -19.05
CA TRP A 279 -3.23 -4.73 -19.78
C TRP A 279 -3.16 -3.48 -18.90
N SER A 280 -3.43 -3.60 -17.59
CA SER A 280 -3.44 -2.46 -16.66
C SER A 280 -2.04 -1.88 -16.41
N PHE A 281 -0.99 -2.65 -16.65
CA PHE A 281 0.40 -2.19 -16.50
C PHE A 281 0.87 -1.26 -17.62
N GLY A 282 0.13 -1.17 -18.72
CA GLY A 282 0.41 -0.23 -19.81
C GLY A 282 0.17 1.23 -19.42
N LEU A 283 0.35 2.12 -20.37
CA LEU A 283 0.14 3.55 -20.15
C LEU A 283 -1.36 3.90 -20.13
N TRP A 284 -1.77 4.67 -19.12
CA TRP A 284 -3.10 5.26 -19.00
C TRP A 284 -3.04 6.74 -19.39
N LEU A 285 -3.96 7.20 -20.21
CA LEU A 285 -4.15 8.61 -20.52
C LEU A 285 -5.53 9.06 -20.01
N SER A 286 -5.55 10.12 -19.22
CA SER A 286 -6.77 10.72 -18.70
C SER A 286 -7.17 11.97 -19.49
N THR A 287 -8.46 12.31 -19.45
CA THR A 287 -8.95 13.64 -19.85
C THR A 287 -8.40 14.77 -18.98
N SER A 288 -7.62 14.43 -17.95
CA SER A 288 -7.22 15.34 -16.87
C SER A 288 -8.43 15.95 -16.15
N PHE A 289 -8.21 16.72 -15.09
CA PHE A 289 -9.29 17.43 -14.42
C PHE A 289 -9.63 18.71 -15.25
N THR A 290 -10.01 18.50 -16.51
CA THR A 290 -10.50 19.54 -17.40
C THR A 290 -11.99 19.32 -17.64
N THR A 291 -12.71 20.40 -17.92
CA THR A 291 -14.17 20.40 -17.77
C THR A 291 -14.92 20.32 -19.12
N ASN A 292 -14.25 20.67 -20.21
CA ASN A 292 -14.87 20.80 -21.51
C ASN A 292 -14.23 19.80 -22.50
N TYR A 293 -14.71 18.59 -22.52
CA TYR A 293 -14.28 17.58 -23.48
C TYR A 293 -15.49 16.79 -24.02
N ASN A 294 -15.37 16.35 -25.24
CA ASN A 294 -16.35 15.56 -25.97
C ASN A 294 -15.61 14.47 -26.76
N GLU A 295 -16.32 13.72 -27.59
CA GLU A 295 -15.71 12.66 -28.42
C GLU A 295 -14.61 13.20 -29.35
N GLU A 296 -14.76 14.36 -29.94
CA GLU A 296 -13.75 14.94 -30.83
C GLU A 296 -12.44 15.20 -30.08
N THR A 297 -12.54 15.81 -28.89
CA THR A 297 -11.38 16.09 -28.02
C THR A 297 -10.70 14.80 -27.58
N THR A 298 -11.45 13.82 -27.06
CA THR A 298 -10.87 12.56 -26.55
C THR A 298 -10.28 11.73 -27.68
N SER A 299 -10.93 11.70 -28.85
CA SER A 299 -10.40 11.05 -30.06
C SER A 299 -9.09 11.69 -30.54
N SER A 300 -8.99 13.05 -30.46
CA SER A 300 -7.76 13.74 -30.83
C SER A 300 -6.58 13.36 -29.94
N PHE A 301 -6.80 13.16 -28.64
CA PHE A 301 -5.77 12.71 -27.70
C PHE A 301 -5.32 11.28 -28.02
N ILE A 302 -6.25 10.37 -28.22
CA ILE A 302 -5.96 8.97 -28.57
C ILE A 302 -5.18 8.89 -29.89
N ASN A 303 -5.62 9.61 -30.91
CA ASN A 303 -4.95 9.63 -32.21
C ASN A 303 -3.55 10.26 -32.12
N GLY A 304 -3.39 11.36 -31.36
CA GLY A 304 -2.08 11.97 -31.13
C GLY A 304 -1.09 11.03 -30.45
N MET A 305 -1.53 10.23 -29.47
CA MET A 305 -0.66 9.19 -28.86
C MET A 305 -0.22 8.15 -29.90
N ILE A 306 -1.13 7.71 -30.77
CA ILE A 306 -0.84 6.77 -31.85
C ILE A 306 0.14 7.41 -32.86
N ASP A 307 -0.08 8.65 -33.26
CA ASP A 307 0.77 9.38 -34.19
C ASP A 307 2.19 9.61 -33.64
N CYS A 308 2.33 9.80 -32.35
CA CYS A 308 3.62 9.84 -31.64
C CYS A 308 4.26 8.44 -31.47
N GLY A 309 3.61 7.35 -31.89
CA GLY A 309 4.11 5.99 -31.70
C GLY A 309 4.17 5.55 -30.24
N ILE A 310 3.32 6.11 -29.37
CA ILE A 310 3.25 5.81 -27.94
C ILE A 310 2.23 4.69 -27.74
N PRO A 311 2.62 3.55 -27.14
CA PRO A 311 1.70 2.49 -26.77
C PRO A 311 0.72 2.95 -25.70
N LEU A 312 -0.55 3.15 -26.03
CA LEU A 312 -1.60 3.51 -25.10
C LEU A 312 -2.46 2.28 -24.81
N SER A 313 -2.70 1.97 -23.53
CA SER A 313 -3.47 0.80 -23.13
C SER A 313 -4.84 1.16 -22.55
N VAL A 314 -4.95 2.27 -21.81
CA VAL A 314 -6.19 2.67 -21.14
C VAL A 314 -6.49 4.14 -21.39
N PHE A 315 -7.73 4.43 -21.73
CA PHE A 315 -8.25 5.79 -21.76
C PHE A 315 -9.19 6.02 -20.57
N HIS A 316 -8.91 7.05 -19.78
CA HIS A 316 -9.61 7.36 -18.55
C HIS A 316 -10.43 8.64 -18.70
N PHE A 317 -11.75 8.53 -18.58
CA PHE A 317 -12.66 9.65 -18.48
C PHE A 317 -12.73 10.11 -17.02
N ASP A 318 -12.31 11.36 -16.76
CA ASP A 318 -12.44 11.98 -15.45
C ASP A 318 -13.83 12.54 -15.22
N CYS A 319 -14.12 13.15 -14.08
CA CYS A 319 -15.45 13.41 -13.53
C CYS A 319 -16.50 14.08 -14.46
N PHE A 320 -16.07 14.86 -15.46
CA PHE A 320 -16.99 15.54 -16.38
C PHE A 320 -17.43 14.71 -17.60
N TRP A 321 -17.34 13.39 -17.53
CA TRP A 321 -18.12 12.52 -18.39
C TRP A 321 -19.63 12.57 -18.03
N MET A 322 -19.93 12.97 -16.77
CA MET A 322 -21.25 13.31 -16.27
C MET A 322 -21.52 14.81 -16.41
N LYS A 323 -22.79 15.19 -16.44
CA LYS A 323 -23.21 16.59 -16.55
C LYS A 323 -22.84 17.40 -15.32
N ALA A 324 -22.57 18.70 -15.51
CA ALA A 324 -22.34 19.63 -14.41
C ALA A 324 -23.50 19.61 -13.39
N PHE A 325 -23.17 19.61 -12.07
CA PHE A 325 -24.09 19.42 -10.94
C PHE A 325 -24.83 18.06 -10.88
N HIS A 326 -24.36 17.07 -11.64
CA HIS A 326 -24.92 15.73 -11.70
C HIS A 326 -23.91 14.64 -11.29
N TRP A 327 -22.86 14.97 -10.50
CA TRP A 327 -21.86 13.99 -10.12
C TRP A 327 -22.51 12.77 -9.45
N CYS A 328 -22.07 11.65 -9.96
CA CYS A 328 -22.44 10.31 -9.54
C CYS A 328 -23.93 9.97 -9.64
N ASP A 329 -24.65 10.62 -10.59
CA ASP A 329 -25.90 10.04 -11.11
C ASP A 329 -25.63 8.91 -12.11
N PHE A 330 -24.34 8.77 -12.52
CA PHE A 330 -23.84 7.76 -13.46
C PHE A 330 -24.57 7.76 -14.79
N GLU A 331 -24.82 8.94 -15.31
CA GLU A 331 -25.38 9.16 -16.64
C GLU A 331 -24.42 9.99 -17.47
N TRP A 332 -24.11 9.50 -18.69
CA TRP A 332 -23.27 10.22 -19.63
C TRP A 332 -23.93 11.52 -20.06
N ASP A 333 -23.16 12.60 -20.11
CA ASP A 333 -23.64 13.87 -20.66
C ASP A 333 -23.91 13.72 -22.14
N GLN A 334 -25.21 13.69 -22.52
CA GLN A 334 -25.65 13.50 -23.90
C GLN A 334 -25.30 14.67 -24.81
N ASP A 335 -25.05 15.87 -24.24
CA ASP A 335 -24.62 17.03 -25.01
C ASP A 335 -23.17 16.87 -25.49
N CYS A 336 -22.33 16.16 -24.71
CA CYS A 336 -20.94 15.88 -25.03
C CYS A 336 -20.73 14.53 -25.72
N PHE A 337 -21.54 13.52 -25.37
CA PHE A 337 -21.42 12.15 -25.85
C PHE A 337 -22.78 11.60 -26.32
N PRO A 338 -23.33 12.07 -27.45
CA PRO A 338 -24.66 11.66 -27.91
C PRO A 338 -24.71 10.16 -28.34
N ASP A 339 -23.58 9.58 -28.73
CA ASP A 339 -23.44 8.14 -29.11
C ASP A 339 -22.33 7.49 -28.30
N ILE A 340 -22.46 7.47 -26.97
CA ILE A 340 -21.39 6.95 -26.12
C ILE A 340 -21.06 5.47 -26.39
N ARG A 341 -22.05 4.63 -26.67
CA ARG A 341 -21.79 3.20 -26.97
C ARG A 341 -20.94 3.04 -28.22
N GLY A 342 -21.26 3.80 -29.29
CA GLY A 342 -20.44 3.82 -30.50
C GLY A 342 -19.06 4.41 -30.24
N THR A 343 -18.94 5.45 -29.43
CA THR A 343 -17.66 6.04 -29.03
C THR A 343 -16.76 5.02 -28.32
N LEU A 344 -17.27 4.36 -27.29
CA LEU A 344 -16.49 3.35 -26.55
C LEU A 344 -16.12 2.15 -27.42
N GLN A 345 -17.02 1.72 -28.31
CA GLN A 345 -16.70 0.65 -29.28
C GLN A 345 -15.54 1.06 -30.19
N ARG A 346 -15.54 2.28 -30.76
CA ARG A 346 -14.43 2.78 -31.58
C ARG A 346 -13.10 2.83 -30.83
N TYR A 347 -13.12 3.05 -29.52
CA TYR A 347 -11.91 3.04 -28.68
C TYR A 347 -11.44 1.60 -28.40
N HIS A 348 -12.36 0.67 -28.13
CA HIS A 348 -12.03 -0.76 -28.04
C HIS A 348 -11.45 -1.32 -29.34
N GLU A 349 -11.95 -0.90 -30.51
CA GLU A 349 -11.41 -1.29 -31.81
C GLU A 349 -9.95 -0.81 -32.03
N LYS A 350 -9.52 0.23 -31.29
CA LYS A 350 -8.12 0.67 -31.22
C LYS A 350 -7.28 -0.10 -30.19
N GLY A 351 -7.86 -1.08 -29.50
CA GLY A 351 -7.19 -1.89 -28.48
C GLY A 351 -7.18 -1.27 -27.10
N LEU A 352 -7.94 -0.22 -26.84
CA LEU A 352 -7.97 0.47 -25.55
C LEU A 352 -8.96 -0.18 -24.58
N LYS A 353 -8.62 -0.17 -23.30
CA LYS A 353 -9.54 -0.36 -22.19
C LYS A 353 -10.03 1.01 -21.70
N ILE A 354 -11.23 1.04 -21.12
CA ILE A 354 -11.89 2.27 -20.71
C ILE A 354 -12.06 2.31 -19.21
N CYS A 355 -11.56 3.37 -18.59
CA CYS A 355 -11.77 3.69 -17.17
C CYS A 355 -12.71 4.89 -17.03
N ALA A 356 -13.65 4.83 -16.09
CA ALA A 356 -14.51 5.95 -15.74
C ALA A 356 -14.31 6.35 -14.27
N TRP A 357 -14.22 7.66 -14.02
CA TRP A 357 -14.16 8.22 -12.68
C TRP A 357 -15.51 8.09 -11.97
N ILE A 358 -15.49 7.70 -10.72
CA ILE A 358 -16.65 7.63 -9.81
C ILE A 358 -16.25 8.07 -8.41
N ASN A 359 -17.24 8.48 -7.60
CA ASN A 359 -17.08 8.63 -6.16
C ASN A 359 -18.37 8.26 -5.41
N PRO A 360 -18.37 8.21 -4.08
CA PRO A 360 -19.56 7.80 -3.30
C PRO A 360 -20.51 8.96 -2.96
N TYR A 361 -20.27 10.18 -3.45
CA TYR A 361 -21.09 11.36 -3.20
C TYR A 361 -22.06 11.56 -4.36
N ILE A 362 -23.34 11.68 -4.07
CA ILE A 362 -24.42 11.79 -5.06
C ILE A 362 -24.95 13.24 -5.07
N ALA A 363 -24.94 13.89 -6.22
CA ALA A 363 -25.39 15.26 -6.36
C ALA A 363 -26.90 15.41 -6.14
N GLN A 364 -27.30 16.37 -5.29
CA GLN A 364 -28.70 16.74 -5.12
C GLN A 364 -29.31 17.20 -6.46
N GLY A 365 -30.63 17.08 -6.60
CA GLY A 365 -31.31 17.48 -7.84
C GLY A 365 -31.41 16.33 -8.85
N THR A 366 -30.62 15.28 -8.73
CA THR A 366 -30.71 14.10 -9.58
C THR A 366 -31.83 13.16 -9.15
N ALA A 367 -32.34 12.34 -10.06
CA ALA A 367 -33.28 11.29 -9.72
C ALA A 367 -32.67 10.26 -8.76
N PHE A 368 -31.38 9.95 -8.97
CA PHE A 368 -30.62 9.01 -8.18
C PHE A 368 -30.47 9.46 -6.71
N PHE A 369 -30.22 10.74 -6.46
CA PHE A 369 -30.21 11.30 -5.10
C PHE A 369 -31.59 11.16 -4.42
N ARG A 370 -32.68 11.51 -5.13
CA ARG A 370 -34.03 11.41 -4.56
C ARG A 370 -34.39 9.98 -4.19
N GLU A 371 -34.10 9.04 -5.06
CA GLU A 371 -34.28 7.61 -4.81
C GLU A 371 -33.48 7.14 -3.58
N GLY A 372 -32.20 7.51 -3.49
CA GLY A 372 -31.37 7.19 -2.34
C GLY A 372 -31.86 7.80 -1.03
N MET A 373 -32.35 9.03 -1.06
CA MET A 373 -32.95 9.71 0.09
C MET A 373 -34.24 9.05 0.55
N GLU A 374 -35.16 8.77 -0.37
CA GLU A 374 -36.50 8.18 -0.08
C GLU A 374 -36.37 6.76 0.48
N ASN A 375 -35.40 5.97 0.00
CA ASN A 375 -35.19 4.60 0.44
C ASN A 375 -34.20 4.49 1.63
N GLY A 376 -33.61 5.62 2.09
CA GLY A 376 -32.68 5.61 3.22
C GLY A 376 -31.32 5.00 2.90
N TYR A 377 -30.84 5.15 1.66
CA TYR A 377 -29.56 4.64 1.18
C TYR A 377 -28.38 5.62 1.38
N LEU A 378 -28.71 6.87 1.77
CA LEU A 378 -27.73 7.91 2.06
C LEU A 378 -27.54 8.06 3.56
N LEU A 379 -26.32 8.42 4.00
CA LEU A 379 -26.03 8.68 5.40
C LEU A 379 -26.96 9.75 5.98
N LYS A 380 -27.41 9.52 7.20
CA LYS A 380 -28.30 10.41 7.93
C LYS A 380 -27.53 11.29 8.91
N ARG A 381 -28.02 12.49 9.13
CA ARG A 381 -27.51 13.37 10.17
C ARG A 381 -27.71 12.75 11.56
N ALA A 382 -26.74 12.89 12.45
CA ALA A 382 -26.84 12.39 13.82
C ALA A 382 -28.01 12.99 14.63
N ASP A 383 -28.49 14.21 14.26
CA ASP A 383 -29.64 14.86 14.87
C ASP A 383 -31.00 14.33 14.34
N GLY A 384 -31.00 13.34 13.47
CA GLY A 384 -32.20 12.74 12.88
C GLY A 384 -32.96 13.61 11.88
N LYS A 385 -32.43 14.79 11.48
CA LYS A 385 -33.12 15.75 10.60
C LYS A 385 -32.83 15.52 9.12
N GLY A 386 -32.85 14.29 8.66
CA GLY A 386 -32.71 13.94 7.25
C GLY A 386 -31.31 13.49 6.84
N VAL A 387 -31.04 13.58 5.53
CA VAL A 387 -29.79 13.17 4.92
C VAL A 387 -28.67 14.14 5.29
N TRP A 388 -27.47 13.62 5.54
CA TRP A 388 -26.25 14.42 5.63
C TRP A 388 -25.86 14.91 4.24
N GLN A 389 -25.54 16.20 4.10
CA GLN A 389 -25.14 16.82 2.84
C GLN A 389 -23.97 17.77 3.02
N THR A 390 -23.22 17.97 1.94
CA THR A 390 -22.09 18.91 1.86
C THR A 390 -22.10 19.69 0.56
N ASP A 391 -21.51 20.88 0.57
CA ASP A 391 -21.25 21.68 -0.63
C ASP A 391 -19.80 21.54 -1.13
N ASN A 392 -19.02 20.62 -0.53
CA ASN A 392 -17.69 20.32 -1.03
C ASN A 392 -17.80 19.75 -2.45
N TRP A 393 -16.97 20.26 -3.36
CA TRP A 393 -16.86 19.91 -4.79
C TRP A 393 -18.11 20.22 -5.63
N GLN A 394 -19.31 19.81 -5.22
CA GLN A 394 -20.60 20.22 -5.83
C GLN A 394 -21.64 20.46 -4.76
N ALA A 395 -22.69 21.22 -5.15
CA ALA A 395 -23.72 21.65 -4.23
C ALA A 395 -24.57 20.49 -3.70
N GLY A 396 -24.68 20.40 -2.38
CA GLY A 396 -25.63 19.55 -1.67
C GLY A 396 -25.46 18.05 -1.86
N MET A 397 -24.23 17.56 -2.04
CA MET A 397 -23.97 16.14 -2.25
C MET A 397 -24.27 15.33 -0.98
N GLY A 398 -24.98 14.18 -1.13
CA GLY A 398 -25.19 13.18 -0.09
C GLY A 398 -24.21 12.03 -0.25
N LEU A 399 -23.93 11.30 0.83
CA LEU A 399 -22.96 10.22 0.86
C LEU A 399 -23.68 8.86 1.02
N VAL A 400 -23.29 7.87 0.23
CA VAL A 400 -23.87 6.51 0.25
C VAL A 400 -23.52 5.81 1.56
N ASP A 401 -24.51 5.13 2.16
CA ASP A 401 -24.30 4.27 3.33
C ASP A 401 -23.99 2.83 2.91
N PHE A 402 -22.71 2.49 2.80
CA PHE A 402 -22.25 1.14 2.43
C PHE A 402 -22.40 0.09 3.55
N THR A 403 -22.87 0.47 4.73
CA THR A 403 -23.29 -0.50 5.76
C THR A 403 -24.68 -1.05 5.49
N ASN A 404 -25.45 -0.39 4.62
CA ASN A 404 -26.76 -0.84 4.19
C ASN A 404 -26.66 -1.74 2.93
N PRO A 405 -26.97 -3.06 3.02
CA PRO A 405 -26.86 -3.96 1.87
C PRO A 405 -27.73 -3.56 0.65
N ASP A 406 -28.86 -2.92 0.90
CA ASP A 406 -29.74 -2.46 -0.18
C ASP A 406 -29.18 -1.20 -0.86
N ALA A 407 -28.51 -0.32 -0.12
CA ALA A 407 -27.76 0.80 -0.69
C ALA A 407 -26.59 0.31 -1.56
N VAL A 408 -25.87 -0.73 -1.11
CA VAL A 408 -24.80 -1.37 -1.91
C VAL A 408 -25.37 -1.88 -3.24
N LYS A 409 -26.47 -2.62 -3.22
CA LYS A 409 -27.12 -3.14 -4.44
C LYS A 409 -27.60 -2.02 -5.37
N TRP A 410 -28.17 -0.98 -4.80
CA TRP A 410 -28.65 0.19 -5.53
C TRP A 410 -27.50 0.91 -6.23
N TYR A 411 -26.41 1.20 -5.52
CA TYR A 411 -25.24 1.89 -6.05
C TYR A 411 -24.54 1.04 -7.12
N THR A 412 -24.25 -0.23 -6.81
CA THR A 412 -23.58 -1.14 -7.76
C THR A 412 -24.47 -1.50 -8.95
N GLY A 413 -25.80 -1.53 -8.76
CA GLY A 413 -26.76 -1.72 -9.85
C GLY A 413 -26.67 -0.61 -10.90
N LYS A 414 -26.49 0.64 -10.48
CA LYS A 414 -26.29 1.77 -11.40
C LYS A 414 -24.94 1.68 -12.10
N LEU A 415 -23.86 1.34 -11.38
CA LEU A 415 -22.53 1.14 -11.97
C LEU A 415 -22.50 0.00 -13.00
N ARG A 416 -23.30 -1.05 -12.78
CA ARG A 416 -23.44 -2.15 -13.75
C ARG A 416 -23.87 -1.64 -15.13
N THR A 417 -24.78 -0.68 -15.20
CA THR A 417 -25.23 -0.11 -16.47
C THR A 417 -24.10 0.60 -17.24
N ILE A 418 -23.13 1.16 -16.50
CA ILE A 418 -21.95 1.81 -17.09
C ILE A 418 -20.98 0.76 -17.64
N LEU A 419 -20.76 -0.36 -16.91
CA LEU A 419 -19.97 -1.49 -17.40
C LEU A 419 -20.60 -2.11 -18.65
N GLU A 420 -21.92 -2.25 -18.69
CA GLU A 420 -22.68 -2.75 -19.84
C GLU A 420 -22.69 -1.78 -21.05
N CYS A 421 -22.42 -0.50 -20.79
CA CYS A 421 -22.23 0.52 -21.83
C CYS A 421 -20.90 0.37 -22.55
N GLY A 422 -19.88 -0.26 -21.93
CA GLY A 422 -18.57 -0.47 -22.52
C GLY A 422 -17.41 0.05 -21.64
N VAL A 423 -17.63 0.45 -20.41
CA VAL A 423 -16.56 0.75 -19.45
C VAL A 423 -15.95 -0.56 -18.94
N ASP A 424 -14.62 -0.60 -18.76
CA ASP A 424 -13.90 -1.79 -18.34
C ASP A 424 -13.56 -1.76 -16.84
N CYS A 425 -13.25 -0.58 -16.29
CA CYS A 425 -12.87 -0.42 -14.88
C CYS A 425 -13.24 0.98 -14.36
N PHE A 426 -13.06 1.20 -13.07
CA PHE A 426 -13.36 2.47 -12.41
C PHE A 426 -12.16 3.05 -11.68
N LYS A 427 -12.02 4.41 -11.74
CA LYS A 427 -11.27 5.17 -10.76
C LYS A 427 -12.21 5.49 -9.60
N THR A 428 -11.98 4.87 -8.44
CA THR A 428 -12.71 5.17 -7.20
C THR A 428 -12.02 6.32 -6.48
N ASP A 429 -12.54 7.53 -6.69
CA ASP A 429 -12.01 8.73 -6.09
C ASP A 429 -12.66 9.03 -4.74
N PHE A 430 -12.02 9.87 -3.92
CA PHE A 430 -12.42 10.22 -2.56
C PHE A 430 -12.48 9.02 -1.61
N GLY A 431 -13.32 9.11 -0.55
CA GLY A 431 -13.47 8.09 0.47
C GLY A 431 -12.65 8.34 1.74
N GLU A 432 -11.92 9.45 1.82
CA GLU A 432 -11.12 9.86 2.98
C GLU A 432 -11.79 10.93 3.85
N ARG A 433 -12.60 11.83 3.27
CA ARG A 433 -13.31 12.90 4.02
C ARG A 433 -14.70 12.43 4.46
N ILE A 434 -14.74 11.44 5.32
CA ILE A 434 -16.01 10.86 5.77
C ILE A 434 -16.48 11.56 7.05
N PRO A 435 -17.76 12.02 7.10
CA PRO A 435 -18.28 12.74 8.25
C PRO A 435 -18.43 11.83 9.48
N VAL A 436 -18.20 12.40 10.67
CA VAL A 436 -18.38 11.71 11.97
C VAL A 436 -19.66 12.13 12.70
N ASN A 437 -20.39 13.12 12.17
CA ASN A 437 -21.67 13.60 12.72
C ASN A 437 -22.87 12.99 11.98
N VAL A 438 -22.82 11.71 11.76
CA VAL A 438 -23.78 10.92 10.98
C VAL A 438 -24.23 9.67 11.75
N THR A 439 -25.23 8.99 11.21
CA THR A 439 -25.70 7.70 11.68
C THR A 439 -25.65 6.71 10.54
N TYR A 440 -25.06 5.56 10.78
CA TYR A 440 -25.00 4.42 9.87
C TYR A 440 -26.18 3.47 10.06
N TYR A 441 -26.56 2.75 9.02
CA TYR A 441 -27.66 1.80 9.02
C TYR A 441 -27.46 0.68 10.04
N ASP A 442 -26.23 0.15 10.16
CA ASP A 442 -25.89 -0.94 11.09
C ASP A 442 -25.59 -0.49 12.52
N GLY A 443 -25.64 0.83 12.79
CA GLY A 443 -25.35 1.40 14.10
C GLY A 443 -23.86 1.52 14.44
N SER A 444 -22.96 1.31 13.46
CA SER A 444 -21.52 1.48 13.66
C SER A 444 -21.14 2.87 14.16
N ASP A 445 -20.11 2.93 14.99
CA ASP A 445 -19.55 4.19 15.49
C ASP A 445 -19.01 5.04 14.32
N PRO A 446 -19.50 6.28 14.13
CA PRO A 446 -19.12 7.08 12.97
C PRO A 446 -17.66 7.58 13.04
N GLN A 447 -17.07 7.68 14.22
CA GLN A 447 -15.67 8.04 14.38
C GLN A 447 -14.76 6.93 13.82
N ALA A 448 -15.06 5.68 14.16
CA ALA A 448 -14.32 4.52 13.65
C ALA A 448 -14.63 4.20 12.18
N MET A 449 -15.84 4.53 11.72
CA MET A 449 -16.22 4.40 10.31
C MET A 449 -15.47 5.38 9.39
N HIS A 450 -14.92 6.47 9.90
CA HIS A 450 -14.20 7.45 9.08
C HIS A 450 -13.10 6.82 8.22
N ASN A 451 -12.25 5.98 8.80
CA ASN A 451 -11.22 5.27 8.04
C ASN A 451 -11.75 3.99 7.35
N TYR A 452 -12.73 3.32 7.95
CA TYR A 452 -13.20 2.04 7.44
C TYR A 452 -14.11 2.17 6.21
N TYR A 453 -14.76 3.31 6.03
CA TYR A 453 -15.67 3.59 4.91
C TYR A 453 -15.02 3.30 3.55
N THR A 454 -13.76 3.70 3.36
CA THR A 454 -13.04 3.46 2.10
C THR A 454 -12.91 1.97 1.76
N TYR A 455 -12.76 1.10 2.79
CA TYR A 455 -12.73 -0.34 2.59
C TYR A 455 -14.06 -0.85 2.04
N LEU A 456 -15.18 -0.45 2.63
CA LEU A 456 -16.51 -0.86 2.18
C LEU A 456 -16.82 -0.37 0.77
N TYR A 457 -16.51 0.89 0.49
CA TYR A 457 -16.69 1.50 -0.83
C TYR A 457 -15.90 0.77 -1.91
N ASN A 458 -14.59 0.63 -1.75
CA ASN A 458 -13.74 -0.02 -2.74
C ASN A 458 -14.09 -1.52 -2.90
N LYS A 459 -14.41 -2.21 -1.80
CA LYS A 459 -14.88 -3.61 -1.83
C LYS A 459 -16.15 -3.78 -2.64
N ALA A 460 -17.14 -2.89 -2.45
CA ALA A 460 -18.40 -2.96 -3.18
C ALA A 460 -18.17 -2.82 -4.70
N VAL A 461 -17.33 -1.86 -5.12
CA VAL A 461 -17.02 -1.64 -6.54
C VAL A 461 -16.17 -2.77 -7.11
N PHE A 462 -15.14 -3.23 -6.37
CA PHE A 462 -14.28 -4.32 -6.81
C PHE A 462 -15.05 -5.64 -6.98
N ASN A 463 -15.95 -5.97 -6.06
CA ASN A 463 -16.80 -7.14 -6.17
C ASN A 463 -17.73 -7.07 -7.39
N LEU A 464 -18.27 -5.90 -7.71
CA LEU A 464 -19.04 -5.69 -8.94
C LEU A 464 -18.18 -5.95 -10.19
N LEU A 465 -16.94 -5.45 -10.20
CA LEU A 465 -16.02 -5.70 -11.33
C LEU A 465 -15.72 -7.19 -11.50
N LYS A 466 -15.46 -7.90 -10.38
CA LYS A 466 -15.27 -9.36 -10.41
C LYS A 466 -16.51 -10.10 -10.96
N GLU A 467 -17.69 -9.68 -10.55
CA GLU A 467 -18.95 -10.28 -11.01
C GLU A 467 -19.17 -10.06 -12.51
N VAL A 468 -18.93 -8.84 -13.02
CA VAL A 468 -19.25 -8.46 -14.40
C VAL A 468 -18.15 -8.80 -15.40
N LYS A 469 -16.89 -8.60 -15.02
CA LYS A 469 -15.71 -8.78 -15.90
C LYS A 469 -14.96 -10.09 -15.63
N GLY A 470 -15.15 -10.71 -14.47
CA GLY A 470 -14.38 -11.87 -14.01
C GLY A 470 -13.18 -11.47 -13.11
N GLU A 471 -12.71 -12.42 -12.31
CA GLU A 471 -11.60 -12.16 -11.34
C GLU A 471 -10.32 -11.68 -11.99
N GLN A 472 -9.98 -12.21 -13.16
CA GLN A 472 -8.74 -11.90 -13.88
C GLN A 472 -8.75 -10.53 -14.58
N GLU A 473 -9.94 -9.93 -14.77
CA GLU A 473 -10.10 -8.62 -15.43
C GLU A 473 -10.47 -7.50 -14.45
N ALA A 474 -10.70 -7.83 -13.17
CA ALA A 474 -11.11 -6.85 -12.17
C ALA A 474 -9.93 -5.99 -11.70
N VAL A 475 -10.05 -4.68 -11.87
CA VAL A 475 -9.08 -3.69 -11.41
C VAL A 475 -9.76 -2.38 -11.07
N LEU A 476 -9.37 -1.78 -9.95
CA LEU A 476 -9.70 -0.42 -9.57
C LEU A 476 -8.52 0.53 -9.80
N PHE A 477 -8.82 1.82 -9.72
CA PHE A 477 -7.79 2.87 -9.58
C PHE A 477 -8.23 3.76 -8.40
N ALA A 478 -7.84 3.36 -7.17
CA ALA A 478 -8.39 3.88 -5.92
C ALA A 478 -7.52 4.97 -5.30
N ARG A 479 -8.16 6.03 -4.72
CA ARG A 479 -7.46 7.09 -3.99
C ARG A 479 -7.22 6.70 -2.53
N SER A 480 -8.26 6.43 -1.79
CA SER A 480 -8.19 6.16 -0.36
C SER A 480 -8.07 4.67 -0.04
N ALA A 481 -7.47 4.37 1.10
CA ALA A 481 -7.36 3.00 1.61
C ALA A 481 -7.23 2.98 3.14
N THR A 482 -7.47 1.81 3.72
CA THR A 482 -7.10 1.42 5.07
C THR A 482 -6.64 -0.04 5.06
N ALA A 483 -6.37 -0.66 6.22
CA ALA A 483 -5.96 -2.07 6.29
C ALA A 483 -6.96 -2.99 5.58
N GLY A 484 -6.46 -3.95 4.82
CA GLY A 484 -7.28 -4.82 3.95
C GLY A 484 -7.54 -4.24 2.55
N GLY A 485 -7.37 -2.93 2.34
CA GLY A 485 -7.58 -2.28 1.04
C GLY A 485 -6.60 -2.74 -0.06
N GLN A 486 -5.47 -3.32 0.31
CA GLN A 486 -4.51 -3.92 -0.65
C GLN A 486 -5.14 -5.02 -1.51
N GLN A 487 -6.24 -5.61 -1.08
CA GLN A 487 -7.00 -6.62 -1.84
C GLN A 487 -7.63 -6.06 -3.12
N PHE A 488 -7.77 -4.74 -3.22
CA PHE A 488 -8.49 -4.04 -4.29
C PHE A 488 -7.54 -3.13 -5.08
N PRO A 489 -6.55 -3.67 -5.83
CA PRO A 489 -5.60 -2.85 -6.58
C PRO A 489 -6.30 -2.15 -7.74
N VAL A 490 -5.75 -1.02 -8.23
CA VAL A 490 -4.50 -0.33 -7.94
C VAL A 490 -4.78 0.92 -7.10
N HIS A 491 -3.74 1.49 -6.48
CA HIS A 491 -3.85 2.78 -5.77
C HIS A 491 -2.91 3.81 -6.40
N TRP A 492 -3.27 5.11 -6.33
CA TRP A 492 -2.35 6.18 -6.77
C TRP A 492 -2.07 7.17 -5.64
N GLY A 493 -0.97 7.92 -5.79
CA GLY A 493 -0.41 8.81 -4.76
C GLY A 493 -1.24 10.02 -4.37
N GLY A 494 -2.39 10.28 -5.03
CA GLY A 494 -3.19 11.48 -4.77
C GLY A 494 -2.66 12.72 -5.50
N ASP A 495 -3.08 13.91 -5.04
CA ASP A 495 -2.90 15.18 -5.71
C ASP A 495 -1.52 15.78 -5.38
N CYS A 496 -0.57 15.60 -6.29
CA CYS A 496 0.80 16.10 -6.19
C CYS A 496 1.00 17.37 -7.02
N PHE A 497 1.96 18.23 -6.61
CA PHE A 497 2.29 19.42 -7.37
C PHE A 497 3.24 19.13 -8.54
N ALA A 498 3.13 19.91 -9.62
CA ALA A 498 4.02 19.83 -10.78
C ALA A 498 5.38 20.50 -10.49
N ASN A 499 6.18 19.91 -9.59
CA ASN A 499 7.54 20.33 -9.27
C ASN A 499 8.40 19.16 -8.76
N TYR A 500 9.72 19.32 -8.77
CA TYR A 500 10.66 18.28 -8.34
C TYR A 500 10.53 17.88 -6.85
N PRO A 501 10.34 18.81 -5.88
CA PRO A 501 10.10 18.40 -4.50
C PRO A 501 8.90 17.46 -4.36
N SER A 502 7.78 17.77 -5.01
CA SER A 502 6.58 16.93 -4.95
C SER A 502 6.75 15.59 -5.67
N MET A 503 7.55 15.54 -6.73
CA MET A 503 7.94 14.28 -7.38
C MET A 503 8.68 13.35 -6.40
N ALA A 504 9.60 13.90 -5.58
CA ALA A 504 10.34 13.14 -4.57
C ALA A 504 9.45 12.73 -3.40
N GLU A 505 8.56 13.62 -2.93
CA GLU A 505 7.57 13.34 -1.89
C GLU A 505 6.61 12.22 -2.32
N THR A 506 6.17 12.26 -3.58
CA THR A 506 5.31 11.23 -4.18
C THR A 506 6.00 9.86 -4.14
N LEU A 507 7.27 9.76 -4.55
CA LEU A 507 8.04 8.50 -4.43
C LEU A 507 8.11 8.04 -2.98
N ARG A 508 8.44 8.92 -2.05
CA ARG A 508 8.51 8.61 -0.61
C ARG A 508 7.20 8.04 -0.08
N GLY A 509 6.07 8.64 -0.48
CA GLY A 509 4.74 8.13 -0.15
C GLY A 509 4.51 6.72 -0.67
N GLY A 510 4.82 6.45 -1.94
CA GLY A 510 4.71 5.12 -2.55
C GLY A 510 5.59 4.07 -1.87
N LEU A 511 6.82 4.43 -1.49
CA LEU A 511 7.72 3.55 -0.74
C LEU A 511 7.22 3.25 0.68
N SER A 512 6.67 4.25 1.37
CA SER A 512 6.02 4.07 2.68
C SER A 512 4.81 3.16 2.57
N PHE A 513 4.02 3.30 1.51
CA PHE A 513 2.85 2.49 1.23
C PHE A 513 3.20 1.03 0.92
N ALA A 514 4.29 0.80 0.17
CA ALA A 514 4.81 -0.55 -0.06
C ALA A 514 5.20 -1.26 1.25
N MET A 515 5.82 -0.53 2.21
CA MET A 515 6.12 -1.05 3.55
C MET A 515 4.87 -1.30 4.41
N SER A 516 3.70 -0.93 3.92
CA SER A 516 2.40 -1.17 4.57
C SER A 516 1.57 -2.26 3.86
N GLY A 517 2.20 -3.05 2.97
CA GLY A 517 1.59 -4.23 2.33
C GLY A 517 0.86 -3.95 1.02
N PHE A 518 1.02 -2.77 0.43
CA PHE A 518 0.40 -2.40 -0.85
C PHE A 518 1.39 -2.60 -2.00
N SER A 519 1.08 -3.51 -2.90
CA SER A 519 2.02 -4.00 -3.92
C SER A 519 1.93 -3.26 -5.26
N PHE A 520 0.77 -2.65 -5.56
CA PHE A 520 0.50 -2.01 -6.85
C PHE A 520 0.18 -0.54 -6.65
N TRP A 521 1.01 0.31 -7.23
CA TRP A 521 0.96 1.75 -7.01
C TRP A 521 1.21 2.53 -8.30
N SER A 522 0.55 3.67 -8.40
CA SER A 522 0.70 4.65 -9.48
C SER A 522 0.81 6.06 -8.89
N HIS A 523 1.05 7.02 -9.74
CA HIS A 523 1.01 8.45 -9.41
C HIS A 523 0.73 9.26 -10.65
N ASP A 524 0.39 10.53 -10.47
CA ASP A 524 0.10 11.41 -11.59
C ASP A 524 1.40 11.92 -12.21
N ILE A 525 1.77 11.35 -13.35
CA ILE A 525 2.98 11.71 -14.09
C ILE A 525 2.92 13.18 -14.46
N SER A 526 3.96 13.92 -14.13
CA SER A 526 4.15 15.36 -14.24
C SER A 526 3.40 16.23 -13.21
N GLY A 527 2.82 15.62 -12.18
CA GLY A 527 2.08 16.31 -11.13
C GLY A 527 0.62 16.57 -11.49
N PHE A 528 -0.26 16.53 -10.49
CA PHE A 528 -1.68 16.83 -10.65
C PHE A 528 -1.92 18.33 -10.66
N GLU A 529 -1.48 19.04 -9.60
CA GLU A 529 -1.70 20.49 -9.46
C GLU A 529 -0.77 21.30 -10.36
N SER A 530 -1.32 22.31 -11.03
CA SER A 530 -0.62 23.17 -11.98
C SER A 530 -0.21 22.46 -13.29
N THR A 531 0.77 22.99 -13.98
CA THR A 531 1.33 22.45 -15.23
C THR A 531 2.85 22.34 -15.10
N ALA A 532 3.40 21.20 -15.49
CA ALA A 532 4.84 20.95 -15.48
C ALA A 532 5.56 21.74 -16.58
N THR A 533 6.84 22.01 -16.36
CA THR A 533 7.78 22.39 -17.42
C THR A 533 8.11 21.18 -18.30
N PRO A 534 8.54 21.36 -19.56
CA PRO A 534 8.90 20.23 -20.43
C PRO A 534 9.99 19.32 -19.86
N ASP A 535 10.98 19.86 -19.15
CA ASP A 535 12.02 19.10 -18.47
C ASP A 535 11.45 18.19 -17.36
N LEU A 536 10.65 18.75 -16.46
CA LEU A 536 9.99 18.03 -15.40
C LEU A 536 9.06 16.92 -15.95
N TYR A 537 8.30 17.23 -17.01
CA TYR A 537 7.42 16.27 -17.65
C TYR A 537 8.21 15.02 -18.13
N LYS A 538 9.31 15.24 -18.84
CA LYS A 538 10.18 14.15 -19.35
C LYS A 538 10.82 13.34 -18.22
N ARG A 539 11.36 14.01 -17.17
CA ARG A 539 11.94 13.33 -16.01
C ARG A 539 10.90 12.51 -15.25
N TRP A 540 9.71 13.07 -15.05
CA TRP A 540 8.64 12.36 -14.35
C TRP A 540 8.05 11.22 -15.18
N ALA A 541 7.99 11.36 -16.52
CA ALA A 541 7.57 10.28 -17.40
C ALA A 541 8.50 9.05 -17.30
N ALA A 542 9.80 9.25 -17.30
CA ALA A 542 10.78 8.17 -17.11
C ALA A 542 10.55 7.44 -15.75
N PHE A 543 10.37 8.18 -14.66
CA PHE A 543 10.04 7.62 -13.36
C PHE A 543 8.69 6.89 -13.38
N GLY A 544 7.64 7.53 -13.86
CA GLY A 544 6.29 6.98 -13.83
C GLY A 544 6.14 5.71 -14.66
N LEU A 545 6.91 5.58 -15.75
CA LEU A 545 6.93 4.39 -16.58
C LEU A 545 7.78 3.25 -16.00
N MET A 546 8.65 3.53 -15.06
CA MET A 546 9.36 2.52 -14.26
C MET A 546 8.70 2.24 -12.91
N SER A 547 7.44 2.62 -12.75
CA SER A 547 6.53 2.23 -11.65
C SER A 547 5.66 1.04 -12.04
N THR A 548 4.90 0.47 -11.10
CA THR A 548 4.02 -0.67 -11.41
C THR A 548 2.94 -0.25 -12.42
N HIS A 549 2.23 0.84 -12.14
CA HIS A 549 1.20 1.40 -13.03
C HIS A 549 1.56 2.85 -13.38
N SER A 550 1.11 3.31 -14.54
CA SER A 550 1.56 4.58 -15.11
C SER A 550 0.40 5.35 -15.72
N ARG A 551 0.13 6.57 -15.23
CA ARG A 551 -0.97 7.40 -15.70
C ARG A 551 -0.52 8.84 -15.97
N LEU A 552 -0.85 9.33 -17.17
CA LEU A 552 -0.78 10.75 -17.52
C LEU A 552 -2.08 11.42 -17.07
N HIS A 553 -2.00 12.24 -16.03
CA HIS A 553 -3.15 12.92 -15.41
C HIS A 553 -2.72 14.22 -14.71
N GLY A 554 -3.57 15.26 -14.72
CA GLY A 554 -3.32 16.52 -14.05
C GLY A 554 -4.51 17.47 -14.06
N SER A 555 -4.42 18.62 -13.37
CA SER A 555 -5.51 19.59 -13.23
C SER A 555 -5.39 20.77 -14.21
N GLY A 556 -4.25 21.42 -14.28
CA GLY A 556 -4.08 22.70 -14.98
C GLY A 556 -3.94 22.60 -16.50
N SER A 557 -3.66 21.44 -17.06
CA SER A 557 -3.56 21.18 -18.49
C SER A 557 -3.74 19.70 -18.81
N TYR A 558 -4.01 19.38 -20.08
CA TYR A 558 -3.90 18.01 -20.56
C TYR A 558 -2.45 17.52 -20.48
N ARG A 559 -2.26 16.24 -20.16
CA ARG A 559 -0.93 15.63 -20.02
C ARG A 559 -0.47 14.89 -21.26
N VAL A 560 -0.96 15.29 -22.43
CA VAL A 560 -0.51 14.78 -23.72
C VAL A 560 0.88 15.35 -24.07
N PRO A 561 1.87 14.51 -24.43
CA PRO A 561 3.27 14.92 -24.48
C PRO A 561 3.57 16.04 -25.50
N TRP A 562 2.90 16.10 -26.63
CA TRP A 562 3.12 17.14 -27.66
C TRP A 562 2.74 18.56 -27.21
N LEU A 563 2.04 18.73 -26.10
CA LEU A 563 1.79 20.05 -25.49
C LEU A 563 3.01 20.59 -24.72
N PHE A 564 3.99 19.74 -24.44
CA PHE A 564 5.21 20.13 -23.75
C PHE A 564 6.33 20.42 -24.76
N ASP A 565 6.73 19.44 -25.55
CA ASP A 565 7.61 19.57 -26.73
C ASP A 565 7.63 18.26 -27.56
N GLU A 566 8.30 18.27 -28.73
CA GLU A 566 8.42 17.09 -29.57
C GLU A 566 9.23 15.98 -28.91
N GLU A 567 10.31 16.31 -28.17
CA GLU A 567 11.14 15.35 -27.45
C GLU A 567 10.36 14.61 -26.36
N ALA A 568 9.33 15.23 -25.77
CA ALA A 568 8.47 14.59 -24.79
C ALA A 568 7.69 13.39 -25.39
N CYS A 569 7.28 13.47 -26.67
CA CYS A 569 6.68 12.34 -27.37
C CYS A 569 7.66 11.16 -27.44
N ASP A 570 8.90 11.43 -27.85
CA ASP A 570 9.92 10.39 -27.98
C ASP A 570 10.31 9.75 -26.66
N VAL A 571 10.45 10.56 -25.59
CA VAL A 571 10.75 10.08 -24.23
C VAL A 571 9.64 9.18 -23.70
N VAL A 572 8.37 9.61 -23.80
CA VAL A 572 7.22 8.80 -23.37
C VAL A 572 7.14 7.50 -24.17
N ALA A 573 7.32 7.57 -25.51
CA ALA A 573 7.34 6.39 -26.35
C ALA A 573 8.45 5.40 -25.96
N ALA A 574 9.68 5.90 -25.75
CA ALA A 574 10.83 5.07 -25.40
C ALA A 574 10.62 4.30 -24.08
N PHE A 575 10.19 4.98 -23.01
CA PHE A 575 9.99 4.33 -21.71
C PHE A 575 8.73 3.47 -21.68
N THR A 576 7.66 3.81 -22.41
CA THR A 576 6.48 2.94 -22.51
C THR A 576 6.81 1.64 -23.22
N LYS A 577 7.56 1.70 -24.35
CA LYS A 577 8.04 0.53 -25.06
C LYS A 577 8.98 -0.32 -24.20
N LEU A 578 9.89 0.32 -23.47
CA LEU A 578 10.76 -0.39 -22.53
C LEU A 578 9.94 -1.14 -21.48
N LYS A 579 8.92 -0.49 -20.89
CA LYS A 579 8.02 -1.13 -19.93
C LYS A 579 7.30 -2.35 -20.53
N CYS A 580 6.74 -2.23 -21.73
CA CYS A 580 6.11 -3.37 -22.41
C CYS A 580 7.07 -4.55 -22.59
N ARG A 581 8.32 -4.29 -22.97
CA ARG A 581 9.34 -5.33 -23.07
C ARG A 581 9.78 -5.92 -21.74
N LEU A 582 9.65 -5.19 -20.62
CA LEU A 582 9.94 -5.68 -19.28
C LEU A 582 8.76 -6.46 -18.66
N MET A 583 7.62 -6.56 -19.33
CA MET A 583 6.42 -7.21 -18.79
C MET A 583 6.62 -8.66 -18.35
N PRO A 584 7.41 -9.53 -19.03
CA PRO A 584 7.66 -10.87 -18.50
C PRO A 584 8.22 -10.85 -17.08
N TYR A 585 9.12 -9.93 -16.78
CA TYR A 585 9.68 -9.73 -15.44
C TYR A 585 8.68 -9.07 -14.49
N LEU A 586 8.08 -7.96 -14.88
CA LEU A 586 7.16 -7.19 -14.05
C LEU A 586 5.94 -8.02 -13.65
N TYR A 587 5.38 -8.79 -14.59
CA TYR A 587 4.21 -9.62 -14.31
C TYR A 587 4.56 -10.83 -13.43
N ALA A 588 5.75 -11.42 -13.59
CA ALA A 588 6.24 -12.44 -12.66
C ALA A 588 6.38 -11.91 -11.22
N LYS A 589 6.83 -10.64 -11.05
CA LYS A 589 6.88 -9.99 -9.73
C LYS A 589 5.50 -9.63 -9.19
N SER A 590 4.54 -9.42 -10.07
CA SER A 590 3.14 -9.19 -9.69
C SER A 590 2.45 -10.46 -9.19
N ILE A 591 2.81 -11.61 -9.76
CA ILE A 591 2.37 -12.92 -9.25
C ILE A 591 2.99 -13.19 -7.85
N GLU A 592 4.28 -12.91 -7.65
CA GLU A 592 4.93 -12.97 -6.32
C GLU A 592 4.18 -12.07 -5.31
N ALA A 593 3.78 -10.87 -5.74
CA ALA A 593 3.01 -9.96 -4.89
C ALA A 593 1.63 -10.52 -4.52
N HIS A 594 0.94 -11.13 -5.48
CA HIS A 594 -0.35 -11.78 -5.25
C HIS A 594 -0.24 -13.00 -4.33
N GLU A 595 0.75 -13.84 -4.52
CA GLU A 595 0.92 -15.08 -3.76
C GLU A 595 1.50 -14.84 -2.36
N GLU A 596 2.46 -13.93 -2.23
CA GLU A 596 3.28 -13.75 -1.03
C GLU A 596 3.11 -12.39 -0.34
N GLY A 597 2.46 -11.41 -0.98
CA GLY A 597 2.32 -10.05 -0.45
C GLY A 597 3.60 -9.22 -0.58
N THR A 598 4.58 -9.67 -1.37
CA THR A 598 5.83 -8.94 -1.60
C THR A 598 5.61 -7.81 -2.62
N PRO A 599 5.85 -6.54 -2.29
CA PRO A 599 5.59 -5.44 -3.21
C PRO A 599 6.49 -5.50 -4.46
N VAL A 600 5.97 -5.01 -5.58
CA VAL A 600 6.75 -4.93 -6.84
C VAL A 600 7.75 -3.78 -6.77
N MET A 601 7.33 -2.59 -6.31
CA MET A 601 8.25 -1.50 -5.97
C MET A 601 8.69 -1.65 -4.51
N ARG A 602 10.00 -1.74 -4.27
CA ARG A 602 10.58 -2.08 -2.97
C ARG A 602 11.52 -0.97 -2.52
N PRO A 603 11.33 -0.39 -1.34
CA PRO A 603 12.37 0.47 -0.75
C PRO A 603 13.71 -0.26 -0.69
N MET A 604 14.82 0.46 -0.77
CA MET A 604 16.15 -0.18 -0.75
C MET A 604 16.36 -1.03 0.51
N VAL A 605 15.87 -0.58 1.67
CA VAL A 605 15.95 -1.33 2.95
C VAL A 605 15.19 -2.65 2.91
N PHE A 606 14.21 -2.80 2.02
CA PHE A 606 13.45 -4.03 1.88
C PHE A 606 14.30 -5.19 1.33
N GLU A 607 15.20 -4.91 0.39
CA GLU A 607 16.08 -5.89 -0.24
C GLU A 607 17.48 -5.95 0.40
N TYR A 608 17.91 -4.87 1.08
CA TYR A 608 19.26 -4.72 1.65
C TYR A 608 19.18 -4.31 3.12
N THR A 609 18.37 -5.00 3.93
CA THR A 609 18.10 -4.66 5.34
C THR A 609 19.38 -4.56 6.19
N GLU A 610 20.41 -5.34 5.86
CA GLU A 610 21.68 -5.37 6.58
C GLU A 610 22.65 -4.24 6.18
N ASP A 611 22.36 -3.49 5.11
CA ASP A 611 23.18 -2.37 4.67
C ASP A 611 22.72 -1.06 5.33
N PRO A 612 23.47 -0.50 6.29
CA PRO A 612 23.06 0.72 6.99
C PRO A 612 22.93 1.95 6.08
N ALA A 613 23.57 1.95 4.90
CA ALA A 613 23.52 3.07 3.97
C ALA A 613 22.12 3.26 3.35
N VAL A 614 21.30 2.22 3.35
CA VAL A 614 19.96 2.28 2.71
C VAL A 614 18.81 2.55 3.69
N ALA A 615 19.08 2.59 4.99
CA ALA A 615 18.02 2.70 6.01
C ALA A 615 17.11 3.93 5.82
N TYR A 616 17.66 5.06 5.39
CA TYR A 616 16.99 6.34 5.20
C TYR A 616 16.74 6.68 3.72
N LEU A 617 17.08 5.77 2.80
CA LEU A 617 17.11 6.06 1.37
C LEU A 617 15.70 6.01 0.77
N ASP A 618 15.19 7.17 0.32
CA ASP A 618 13.84 7.37 -0.17
C ASP A 618 13.77 8.02 -1.58
N THR A 619 14.93 8.16 -2.25
CA THR A 619 15.04 8.75 -3.59
C THR A 619 15.33 7.73 -4.69
N GLN A 620 15.40 6.46 -4.34
CA GLN A 620 15.59 5.33 -5.23
C GLN A 620 14.91 4.08 -4.66
N TYR A 621 14.70 3.08 -5.49
CA TYR A 621 14.03 1.84 -5.12
C TYR A 621 14.48 0.67 -5.98
N MET A 622 14.10 -0.54 -5.56
CA MET A 622 14.18 -1.74 -6.38
C MET A 622 12.81 -2.00 -7.03
N LEU A 623 12.80 -2.22 -8.33
CA LEU A 623 11.66 -2.73 -9.08
C LEU A 623 11.83 -4.26 -9.20
N GLY A 624 11.08 -5.03 -8.40
CA GLY A 624 11.41 -6.40 -8.05
C GLY A 624 12.74 -6.48 -7.29
N GLU A 625 13.36 -7.65 -7.27
CA GLU A 625 14.67 -7.85 -6.60
C GLU A 625 15.88 -7.50 -7.47
N SER A 626 15.68 -7.25 -8.76
CA SER A 626 16.79 -7.22 -9.72
C SER A 626 17.09 -5.85 -10.33
N LEU A 627 16.09 -4.95 -10.42
CA LEU A 627 16.23 -3.66 -11.08
C LEU A 627 16.25 -2.51 -10.07
N LEU A 628 17.37 -1.80 -9.97
CA LEU A 628 17.46 -0.54 -9.23
C LEU A 628 17.03 0.61 -10.12
N VAL A 629 16.16 1.46 -9.62
CA VAL A 629 15.63 2.67 -10.28
C VAL A 629 15.89 3.88 -9.39
N SER A 630 16.56 4.90 -9.92
CA SER A 630 16.74 6.19 -9.24
C SER A 630 16.22 7.31 -10.15
N PRO A 631 15.02 7.84 -9.88
CA PRO A 631 14.50 8.99 -10.62
C PRO A 631 15.40 10.21 -10.50
N ILE A 632 15.34 11.10 -11.48
CA ILE A 632 16.14 12.33 -11.50
C ILE A 632 15.25 13.49 -11.07
N PHE A 633 15.58 14.08 -9.91
CA PHE A 633 14.80 15.15 -9.27
C PHE A 633 15.40 16.55 -9.51
N ARG A 634 16.07 16.74 -10.66
CA ARG A 634 16.78 17.97 -11.01
C ARG A 634 16.72 18.28 -12.50
N GLU A 635 16.54 19.54 -12.83
CA GLU A 635 16.51 20.04 -14.22
C GLU A 635 17.84 19.76 -14.94
N ASP A 636 18.99 19.92 -14.26
CA ASP A 636 20.33 19.71 -14.84
C ASP A 636 20.67 18.24 -15.13
N GLY A 637 19.75 17.31 -14.84
CA GLY A 637 19.93 15.88 -15.09
C GLY A 637 20.92 15.17 -14.18
N VAL A 638 21.46 15.85 -13.16
CA VAL A 638 22.38 15.23 -12.20
C VAL A 638 21.60 14.32 -11.24
N SER A 639 22.05 13.10 -11.10
CA SER A 639 21.54 12.13 -10.12
C SER A 639 22.67 11.69 -9.19
N GLU A 640 22.35 11.66 -7.89
CA GLU A 640 23.17 11.06 -6.85
C GLU A 640 22.43 9.85 -6.30
N TYR A 641 23.04 8.66 -6.38
CA TYR A 641 22.40 7.41 -6.01
C TYR A 641 23.39 6.43 -5.39
N TYR A 642 22.90 5.49 -4.62
CA TYR A 642 23.68 4.46 -3.95
C TYR A 642 23.52 3.10 -4.64
N LEU A 643 24.63 2.48 -5.03
CA LEU A 643 24.65 1.09 -5.46
C LEU A 643 25.11 0.21 -4.29
N PRO A 644 24.26 -0.69 -3.76
CA PRO A 644 24.69 -1.69 -2.77
C PRO A 644 25.87 -2.54 -3.25
N ALA A 645 26.55 -3.21 -2.33
CA ALA A 645 27.71 -4.04 -2.66
C ALA A 645 27.40 -5.07 -3.76
N GLY A 646 28.37 -5.30 -4.66
CA GLY A 646 28.25 -6.18 -5.82
C GLY A 646 28.49 -5.44 -7.14
N LYS A 647 28.30 -6.14 -8.26
CA LYS A 647 28.40 -5.55 -9.60
C LYS A 647 27.02 -5.18 -10.13
N TRP A 648 26.94 -4.03 -10.75
CA TRP A 648 25.73 -3.47 -11.33
C TRP A 648 25.94 -3.16 -12.81
N THR A 649 25.01 -3.56 -13.64
CA THR A 649 25.05 -3.28 -15.08
C THR A 649 23.92 -2.34 -15.43
N HIS A 650 24.22 -1.19 -16.03
CA HIS A 650 23.19 -0.25 -16.50
C HIS A 650 22.35 -0.88 -17.62
N LEU A 651 21.03 -0.95 -17.43
CA LEU A 651 20.14 -1.70 -18.33
C LEU A 651 20.16 -1.20 -19.77
N LEU A 652 20.28 0.13 -19.97
CA LEU A 652 20.20 0.76 -21.29
C LEU A 652 21.56 0.84 -21.99
N SER A 653 22.64 1.16 -21.28
CA SER A 653 23.97 1.33 -21.90
C SER A 653 24.86 0.09 -21.81
N GLY A 654 24.59 -0.84 -20.90
CA GLY A 654 25.46 -1.98 -20.61
C GLY A 654 26.70 -1.63 -19.77
N GLU A 655 26.86 -0.38 -19.31
CA GLU A 655 27.96 0.03 -18.46
C GLU A 655 27.96 -0.74 -17.13
N VAL A 656 29.11 -1.24 -16.70
CA VAL A 656 29.27 -2.00 -15.46
C VAL A 656 29.93 -1.15 -14.40
N ARG A 657 29.37 -1.18 -13.19
CA ARG A 657 29.90 -0.45 -12.02
C ARG A 657 30.01 -1.36 -10.81
N ASP A 658 31.00 -1.08 -9.98
CA ASP A 658 31.14 -1.68 -8.65
C ASP A 658 30.29 -0.88 -7.64
N GLY A 659 29.49 -1.61 -6.86
CA GLY A 659 28.66 -1.07 -5.79
C GLY A 659 29.41 -0.87 -4.46
N GLY A 660 28.67 -0.77 -3.35
CA GLY A 660 29.15 -0.44 -2.02
C GLY A 660 29.47 1.05 -1.86
N ARG A 661 28.95 1.92 -2.74
CA ARG A 661 29.26 3.36 -2.73
C ARG A 661 28.22 4.22 -3.45
N TRP A 662 28.23 5.50 -3.12
CA TRP A 662 27.49 6.52 -3.84
C TRP A 662 28.10 6.78 -5.21
N GLN A 663 27.22 7.06 -6.17
CA GLN A 663 27.53 7.46 -7.53
C GLN A 663 26.95 8.85 -7.79
N LYS A 664 27.55 9.57 -8.74
CA LYS A 664 27.05 10.87 -9.21
C LYS A 664 27.29 10.98 -10.69
N ASP A 665 26.20 11.09 -11.46
CA ASP A 665 26.24 11.16 -12.91
C ASP A 665 25.21 12.15 -13.45
N THR A 666 25.38 12.50 -14.73
CA THR A 666 24.43 13.32 -15.47
C THR A 666 23.81 12.51 -16.59
N TYR A 667 22.50 12.55 -16.70
CA TYR A 667 21.71 11.82 -17.70
C TYR A 667 20.91 12.78 -18.57
N ASP A 668 20.73 12.42 -19.85
CA ASP A 668 19.75 13.03 -20.74
C ASP A 668 18.32 12.59 -20.37
N TYR A 669 17.32 12.93 -21.18
CA TYR A 669 15.91 12.54 -20.91
C TYR A 669 15.59 11.09 -21.30
N PHE A 670 16.44 10.43 -22.10
CA PHE A 670 16.27 9.03 -22.52
C PHE A 670 16.94 8.04 -21.59
N SER A 671 17.53 8.51 -20.51
CA SER A 671 18.26 7.67 -19.56
C SER A 671 18.10 8.17 -18.13
N MET A 672 18.29 7.28 -17.19
CA MET A 672 18.36 7.52 -15.74
C MET A 672 19.16 6.38 -15.09
N PRO A 673 19.59 6.47 -13.83
CA PRO A 673 20.13 5.31 -13.11
C PRO A 673 19.11 4.17 -13.10
N LEU A 674 19.30 3.20 -13.98
CA LEU A 674 18.51 1.99 -14.13
C LEU A 674 19.48 0.82 -14.25
N TYR A 675 19.72 0.16 -13.10
CA TYR A 675 20.77 -0.85 -12.98
C TYR A 675 20.23 -2.23 -12.67
N VAL A 676 20.84 -3.24 -13.32
CA VAL A 676 20.56 -4.64 -13.06
C VAL A 676 21.60 -5.19 -12.08
N ARG A 677 21.12 -5.84 -11.03
CA ARG A 677 21.94 -6.51 -10.04
C ARG A 677 22.73 -7.68 -10.65
N GLU A 678 23.92 -7.95 -10.13
CA GLU A 678 24.69 -9.14 -10.52
C GLU A 678 23.94 -10.45 -10.27
N ASN A 679 24.31 -11.49 -11.01
CA ASN A 679 23.69 -12.82 -10.99
C ASN A 679 22.17 -12.79 -11.25
N THR A 680 21.72 -11.89 -12.11
CA THR A 680 20.33 -11.78 -12.56
C THR A 680 20.15 -12.41 -13.93
N LEU A 681 19.14 -13.27 -14.06
CA LEU A 681 18.62 -13.72 -15.36
C LEU A 681 17.31 -12.98 -15.63
N LEU A 682 17.31 -12.10 -16.62
CA LEU A 682 16.19 -11.24 -16.97
C LEU A 682 15.55 -11.69 -18.28
N ALA A 683 14.25 -11.97 -18.27
CA ALA A 683 13.47 -12.22 -19.47
C ALA A 683 13.00 -10.89 -20.07
N ILE A 684 13.28 -10.67 -21.36
CA ILE A 684 12.90 -9.49 -22.13
C ILE A 684 11.93 -9.93 -23.24
N GLY A 685 10.74 -9.39 -23.23
CA GLY A 685 9.71 -9.69 -24.21
C GLY A 685 10.01 -9.11 -25.60
N ALA A 686 9.39 -9.68 -26.60
CA ALA A 686 9.53 -9.27 -28.00
C ALA A 686 8.61 -8.12 -28.39
N GLU A 687 7.48 -7.96 -27.68
CA GLU A 687 6.45 -6.96 -27.99
C GLU A 687 6.70 -5.66 -27.20
N GLU A 688 6.59 -4.54 -27.91
CA GLU A 688 6.81 -3.21 -27.30
C GLU A 688 5.60 -2.27 -27.41
N MET A 689 4.54 -2.69 -28.14
CA MET A 689 3.38 -1.84 -28.43
C MET A 689 2.19 -2.12 -27.50
N ARG A 690 2.26 -3.17 -26.65
CA ARG A 690 1.23 -3.52 -25.69
C ARG A 690 1.81 -4.32 -24.51
N PRO A 691 1.24 -4.24 -23.30
CA PRO A 691 1.76 -4.98 -22.16
C PRO A 691 1.25 -6.41 -22.06
N ASP A 692 0.11 -6.74 -22.69
CA ASP A 692 -0.64 -7.99 -22.58
C ASP A 692 -0.47 -8.87 -23.84
N TYR A 693 0.62 -9.59 -23.93
CA TYR A 693 0.97 -10.46 -25.05
C TYR A 693 1.49 -11.83 -24.57
N ASP A 694 1.75 -12.76 -25.45
CA ASP A 694 2.39 -14.03 -25.09
C ASP A 694 3.87 -13.79 -24.74
N TYR A 695 4.17 -13.76 -23.45
CA TYR A 695 5.52 -13.46 -22.94
C TYR A 695 6.57 -14.52 -23.29
N ALA A 696 6.17 -15.73 -23.65
CA ALA A 696 7.10 -16.79 -24.06
C ALA A 696 7.51 -16.67 -25.53
N LYS A 697 6.66 -16.05 -26.36
CA LYS A 697 6.90 -15.94 -27.80
C LYS A 697 7.96 -14.90 -28.10
N GLY A 698 9.07 -15.32 -28.72
CA GLY A 698 10.18 -14.45 -29.09
C GLY A 698 10.92 -13.81 -27.93
N VAL A 699 10.78 -14.35 -26.71
CA VAL A 699 11.49 -13.88 -25.53
C VAL A 699 12.99 -13.97 -25.72
N SER A 700 13.74 -12.99 -25.19
CA SER A 700 15.19 -13.06 -25.07
C SER A 700 15.60 -13.09 -23.60
N LEU A 701 16.71 -13.74 -23.30
CA LEU A 701 17.26 -13.85 -21.95
C LEU A 701 18.54 -13.02 -21.84
N ARG A 702 18.67 -12.29 -20.73
CA ARG A 702 19.88 -11.54 -20.41
C ARG A 702 20.41 -11.97 -19.05
N LEU A 703 21.63 -12.53 -19.03
CA LEU A 703 22.31 -12.97 -17.81
C LEU A 703 23.37 -11.94 -17.44
N TYR A 704 23.15 -11.27 -16.30
CA TYR A 704 24.00 -10.18 -15.85
C TYR A 704 24.98 -10.62 -14.78
N GLN A 705 26.28 -10.43 -15.05
CA GLN A 705 27.39 -10.66 -14.12
C GLN A 705 27.20 -11.96 -13.31
N PRO A 706 27.09 -13.12 -14.01
CA PRO A 706 26.86 -14.39 -13.32
C PRO A 706 28.02 -14.77 -12.42
N LYS A 707 27.70 -15.29 -11.23
CA LYS A 707 28.67 -15.84 -10.28
C LYS A 707 28.88 -17.33 -10.55
N ASP A 708 30.13 -17.80 -10.49
CA ASP A 708 30.43 -19.21 -10.71
C ASP A 708 29.72 -20.10 -9.69
N GLY A 709 29.03 -21.13 -10.18
CA GLY A 709 28.27 -22.09 -9.37
C GLY A 709 26.98 -21.57 -8.74
N VAL A 710 26.62 -20.30 -8.96
CA VAL A 710 25.41 -19.70 -8.38
C VAL A 710 24.31 -19.63 -9.44
N ALA A 711 23.17 -20.25 -9.16
CA ALA A 711 22.02 -20.24 -10.05
C ALA A 711 21.35 -18.86 -10.13
N ALA A 712 21.23 -18.34 -11.34
CA ALA A 712 20.36 -17.20 -11.66
C ALA A 712 19.04 -17.76 -12.23
N LYS A 713 17.90 -17.22 -11.77
CA LYS A 713 16.57 -17.76 -12.10
C LYS A 713 15.68 -16.67 -12.67
N CYS A 714 14.79 -17.05 -13.60
CA CYS A 714 13.66 -16.22 -14.00
C CYS A 714 12.41 -17.07 -14.22
N VAL A 715 11.27 -16.40 -14.19
CA VAL A 715 9.95 -16.98 -14.45
C VAL A 715 9.36 -16.27 -15.65
N ILE A 716 8.78 -17.02 -16.59
CA ILE A 716 7.98 -16.49 -17.67
C ILE A 716 6.52 -16.82 -17.39
N PRO A 717 5.69 -15.84 -17.04
CA PRO A 717 4.25 -16.04 -16.84
C PRO A 717 3.47 -15.95 -18.15
N ALA A 718 2.20 -16.37 -18.10
CA ALA A 718 1.17 -15.98 -19.05
C ALA A 718 0.36 -14.78 -18.52
N VAL A 719 -0.41 -14.13 -19.38
CA VAL A 719 -1.25 -12.98 -19.03
C VAL A 719 -2.40 -13.33 -18.07
N ASP A 720 -2.73 -14.59 -17.93
CA ASP A 720 -3.72 -15.11 -16.97
C ASP A 720 -3.13 -15.41 -15.58
N GLY A 721 -1.85 -15.11 -15.38
CA GLY A 721 -1.14 -15.36 -14.11
C GLY A 721 -0.57 -16.77 -13.96
N SER A 722 -0.82 -17.69 -14.91
CA SER A 722 -0.20 -19.01 -14.87
C SER A 722 1.28 -18.96 -15.24
N ILE A 723 2.08 -19.89 -14.74
CA ILE A 723 3.50 -19.98 -15.05
C ILE A 723 3.71 -20.83 -16.29
N VAL A 724 4.24 -20.22 -17.35
CA VAL A 724 4.59 -20.89 -18.60
C VAL A 724 5.91 -21.65 -18.46
N ASN A 725 6.92 -21.00 -17.88
CA ASN A 725 8.25 -21.59 -17.74
C ASN A 725 9.02 -21.06 -16.52
N ARG A 726 9.86 -21.93 -15.96
CA ARG A 726 10.91 -21.53 -15.01
C ARG A 726 12.26 -21.87 -15.62
N ILE A 727 13.13 -20.88 -15.66
CA ILE A 727 14.43 -20.96 -16.32
C ILE A 727 15.52 -20.69 -15.29
N THR A 728 16.56 -21.52 -15.31
CA THR A 728 17.74 -21.39 -14.48
C THR A 728 18.98 -21.32 -15.35
N ALA A 729 19.88 -20.40 -15.08
CA ALA A 729 21.20 -20.30 -15.70
C ALA A 729 22.29 -20.41 -14.64
N VAL A 730 23.27 -21.27 -14.87
CA VAL A 730 24.45 -21.45 -13.99
C VAL A 730 25.71 -21.29 -14.82
N LYS A 731 26.61 -20.40 -14.37
CA LYS A 731 27.95 -20.25 -14.94
C LYS A 731 28.94 -21.13 -14.17
N ASP A 732 29.78 -21.84 -14.90
CA ASP A 732 30.92 -22.61 -14.37
C ASP A 732 32.14 -22.38 -15.26
N GLY A 733 33.10 -21.61 -14.76
CA GLY A 733 34.25 -21.18 -15.53
C GLY A 733 33.86 -20.40 -16.80
N ALA A 734 34.24 -20.91 -17.97
CA ALA A 734 33.91 -20.32 -19.26
C ALA A 734 32.57 -20.81 -19.86
N LYS A 735 31.78 -21.60 -19.12
CA LYS A 735 30.52 -22.16 -19.61
C LYS A 735 29.32 -21.64 -18.85
N VAL A 736 28.22 -21.46 -19.58
CA VAL A 736 26.88 -21.19 -19.00
C VAL A 736 25.95 -22.32 -19.42
N THR A 737 25.32 -22.97 -18.44
CA THR A 737 24.26 -23.96 -18.66
C THR A 737 22.92 -23.33 -18.34
N VAL A 738 21.98 -23.39 -19.28
CA VAL A 738 20.60 -22.94 -19.13
C VAL A 738 19.70 -24.16 -19.08
N THR A 739 18.83 -24.26 -18.07
CA THR A 739 17.81 -25.29 -17.93
C THR A 739 16.43 -24.68 -17.87
N MET A 740 15.45 -25.31 -18.51
CA MET A 740 14.06 -24.84 -18.63
C MET A 740 13.10 -26.00 -18.30
N GLU A 741 11.98 -25.71 -17.64
CA GLU A 741 10.95 -26.73 -17.39
C GLU A 741 10.28 -27.21 -18.69
N LYS A 742 10.11 -26.32 -19.66
CA LYS A 742 9.54 -26.64 -20.97
C LYS A 742 10.42 -26.06 -22.07
N ALA A 743 10.53 -26.80 -23.14
CA ALA A 743 11.20 -26.32 -24.34
C ALA A 743 10.42 -25.11 -24.93
N LEU A 744 11.15 -24.10 -25.36
CA LEU A 744 10.63 -22.90 -26.03
C LEU A 744 11.06 -22.90 -27.51
N GLU A 745 10.68 -21.84 -28.21
CA GLU A 745 11.25 -21.49 -29.52
C GLU A 745 12.74 -21.13 -29.36
N GLU A 746 13.42 -20.83 -30.43
CA GLU A 746 14.79 -20.34 -30.40
C GLU A 746 14.90 -19.06 -29.54
N ILE A 747 15.86 -19.01 -28.59
CA ILE A 747 16.05 -17.91 -27.67
C ILE A 747 17.45 -17.30 -27.88
N GLU A 748 17.53 -15.97 -27.98
CA GLU A 748 18.81 -15.27 -27.83
C GLU A 748 19.12 -15.16 -26.30
N LEU A 749 20.26 -15.71 -25.89
CA LEU A 749 20.84 -15.49 -24.56
C LEU A 749 22.00 -14.51 -24.67
N THR A 750 21.89 -13.35 -24.05
CA THR A 750 22.97 -12.39 -23.93
C THR A 750 23.60 -12.49 -22.53
N VAL A 751 24.92 -12.75 -22.47
CA VAL A 751 25.66 -12.88 -21.20
C VAL A 751 26.61 -11.69 -21.04
N TYR A 752 26.48 -10.99 -19.94
CA TYR A 752 27.32 -9.86 -19.53
C TYR A 752 28.35 -10.35 -18.48
N THR A 753 29.62 -10.38 -18.81
CA THR A 753 30.71 -10.83 -17.91
C THR A 753 31.78 -9.75 -17.84
N GLY A 754 31.89 -9.03 -16.70
CA GLY A 754 32.71 -7.83 -16.64
C GLY A 754 32.21 -6.80 -17.66
N THR A 755 33.08 -6.36 -18.56
CA THR A 755 32.73 -5.46 -19.68
C THR A 755 32.46 -6.21 -20.98
N GLU A 756 32.60 -7.53 -21.01
CA GLU A 756 32.37 -8.36 -22.20
C GLU A 756 30.89 -8.73 -22.31
N VAL A 757 30.41 -8.75 -23.55
CA VAL A 757 29.03 -9.13 -23.86
C VAL A 757 29.09 -10.23 -24.93
N LYS A 758 28.53 -11.40 -24.59
CA LYS A 758 28.48 -12.53 -25.52
C LYS A 758 27.02 -12.92 -25.79
N LYS A 759 26.70 -13.10 -27.05
CA LYS A 759 25.40 -13.58 -27.49
C LYS A 759 25.52 -15.01 -27.96
N VAL A 760 24.62 -15.84 -27.49
CA VAL A 760 24.50 -17.25 -27.92
C VAL A 760 23.04 -17.56 -28.21
N THR A 761 22.81 -18.46 -29.16
CA THR A 761 21.49 -18.93 -29.51
C THR A 761 21.20 -20.24 -28.79
N VAL A 762 20.15 -20.27 -27.97
CA VAL A 762 19.59 -21.48 -27.39
C VAL A 762 18.65 -22.11 -28.44
N PRO A 763 18.93 -23.32 -28.94
CA PRO A 763 18.10 -23.90 -30.02
C PRO A 763 16.67 -24.18 -29.55
N ALA A 764 15.72 -24.09 -30.49
CA ALA A 764 14.34 -24.46 -30.22
C ALA A 764 14.22 -25.94 -29.81
N GLY A 765 13.26 -26.23 -28.96
CA GLY A 765 12.91 -27.61 -28.58
C GLY A 765 13.82 -28.26 -27.53
N VAL A 766 14.80 -27.56 -26.98
CA VAL A 766 15.68 -28.07 -25.92
C VAL A 766 15.21 -27.59 -24.54
N THR A 767 15.45 -28.41 -23.50
CA THR A 767 15.22 -28.04 -22.09
C THR A 767 16.51 -27.81 -21.33
N GLU A 768 17.65 -28.16 -21.93
CA GLU A 768 19.00 -27.90 -21.39
C GLU A 768 19.94 -27.53 -22.53
N PHE A 769 20.74 -26.51 -22.30
CA PHE A 769 21.72 -26.00 -23.27
C PHE A 769 22.95 -25.46 -22.55
N THR A 770 24.14 -25.81 -23.05
CA THR A 770 25.40 -25.31 -22.53
C THR A 770 26.19 -24.61 -23.63
N ALA A 771 26.67 -23.41 -23.35
CA ALA A 771 27.52 -22.65 -24.26
C ALA A 771 28.77 -22.13 -23.55
N GLU A 772 29.83 -21.89 -24.30
CA GLU A 772 31.02 -21.14 -23.84
C GLU A 772 30.71 -19.62 -23.86
N VAL A 773 31.03 -18.93 -22.77
CA VAL A 773 30.80 -17.47 -22.58
C VAL A 773 32.05 -16.74 -22.13
#